data_4504af5baa868f0f9d759beabad8ac2f
#
_entry.id   4504af5baa868f0f9d759beabad8ac2f
#
_cell.length_a   1.000
_cell.length_b   1.000
_cell.length_c   1.000
_cell.angle_alpha   90.00
_cell.angle_beta   90.00
_cell.angle_gamma   90.00
#
_symmetry.space_group_name_H-M   'P 1'
#
loop_
_entity.id
_entity.type
_entity.pdbx_description
1 polymer ?
#
loop_
_entity_poly.entity_id
_entity_poly.type
_entity_poly.pdbx_seq_one_letter_code
_entity_poly.pdbx_strand_id
1 'polypeptide(L)'
;MRIRIALTAACVLLLAACGPKWQETEADGFKLVNQKGGATLGYTSAPLLTVDRYAFKDLNRNGALDPYEDWRLPADTRAKDLAAQLSIEEIAGLMLYSGHQAVRGPEITDPQKKFLKEDNLRAVLVTTVESPETAARWNNNVQAFVEALGHGIPANNSSDPRNETAATAEFNLGSGGKISLWPTTLGLAATFDPAIVEQFGQIASEEYRALGIATALSPQIDLATEPRWSRFNGTFGEDPDLDTDMARAYVDGFQTTPDAKDGWGLKSVNAMVKHWPSGGPEEAGRDAHFNYGKFAVYPGGAFETHLKAFTEGAFKLNGGTKRATAVMPYYTISYGIDPSGDNVGNNFSKYIITDLLREKFGYDGVVCTDWGVTNDNRAIEAFDGKCWGVEGLSVAERHYEVIKAGVDQLGGNNDKGPVLKAYQMYVRDFGEAAARARFEASAVRLLLNSFRTGLFENPYVEPAASAATVGKPEFMQAGYEAQLKSVVMVKNHGKALPEIPGQAGNDGKKKVFVPERYFPQTPGMFGLSMGAPGHWDYPVDKALVEKYYDWAVEPEEADFALVIIEEPKAGSGYDVNDRKKGGNGYVPISLQYRPYKAEYARKESIAGGDPKEDFMNRSYLGKTVTTYNEKDLDLVMLTKKQMGSKPVVVVVRATRPVVLSELEPYADAVLIAFGVQNQAVMDLVSGAVEPSGLLPMQLPADMRTVEEQKEDVPHDMRPLVDADGNTWDFAYGLNWSGVINDARTAKYRK
;
A
#
# COMPACT_ATOMS: atom_id res chain seq x y z
N MET A 1 -26.91 -67.37 32.16
CA MET A 1 -25.58 -66.67 32.02
C MET A 1 -25.38 -65.95 30.70
N ARG A 2 -26.44 -65.57 29.98
CA ARG A 2 -26.35 -64.72 28.72
C ARG A 2 -26.90 -63.30 28.78
N ILE A 3 -27.54 -62.93 29.88
CA ILE A 3 -28.16 -61.57 30.02
C ILE A 3 -27.21 -60.55 30.66
N ARG A 4 -26.18 -60.96 31.41
CA ARG A 4 -25.24 -60.04 32.06
C ARG A 4 -24.13 -59.46 31.13
N ILE A 5 -23.84 -60.09 29.98
CA ILE A 5 -22.84 -59.62 29.02
C ILE A 5 -23.38 -58.51 28.09
N ALA A 6 -24.69 -58.50 27.83
CA ALA A 6 -25.32 -57.48 26.98
C ALA A 6 -25.45 -56.09 27.66
N LEU A 7 -25.61 -56.05 29.02
CA LEU A 7 -25.68 -54.78 29.73
C LEU A 7 -24.34 -54.07 29.88
N THR A 8 -23.23 -54.83 29.99
CA THR A 8 -21.90 -54.25 30.14
C THR A 8 -21.39 -53.66 28.78
N ALA A 9 -21.74 -54.28 27.66
CA ALA A 9 -21.39 -53.78 26.33
C ALA A 9 -22.19 -52.51 25.97
N ALA A 10 -23.46 -52.41 26.38
CA ALA A 10 -24.30 -51.21 26.16
C ALA A 10 -23.84 -50.02 27.00
N CYS A 11 -23.37 -50.22 28.24
CA CYS A 11 -22.83 -49.13 29.07
C CYS A 11 -21.46 -48.63 28.58
N VAL A 12 -20.61 -49.47 28.03
CA VAL A 12 -19.31 -49.05 27.44
C VAL A 12 -19.53 -48.27 26.13
N LEU A 13 -20.51 -48.66 25.31
CA LEU A 13 -20.88 -47.90 24.09
C LEU A 13 -21.56 -46.58 24.39
N LEU A 14 -22.35 -46.45 25.47
CA LEU A 14 -22.94 -45.19 25.91
C LEU A 14 -21.93 -44.22 26.52
N LEU A 15 -20.89 -44.71 27.20
CA LEU A 15 -19.80 -43.87 27.73
C LEU A 15 -18.89 -43.35 26.60
N ALA A 16 -18.66 -44.13 25.53
CA ALA A 16 -17.92 -43.63 24.36
C ALA A 16 -18.65 -42.54 23.57
N ALA A 17 -20.00 -42.46 23.68
CA ALA A 17 -20.81 -41.39 23.04
C ALA A 17 -20.85 -40.08 23.86
N CYS A 18 -20.34 -40.05 25.11
CA CYS A 18 -20.40 -38.91 26.01
C CYS A 18 -19.08 -38.11 26.14
N GLY A 19 -18.02 -38.50 25.45
CA GLY A 19 -16.71 -37.80 25.49
C GLY A 19 -16.71 -36.45 24.79
N PRO A 20 -15.70 -35.62 25.04
CA PRO A 20 -15.52 -34.34 24.34
C PRO A 20 -15.38 -34.56 22.82
N LYS A 21 -15.84 -33.57 22.02
CA LYS A 21 -15.71 -33.60 20.56
C LYS A 21 -14.38 -33.02 20.09
N TRP A 22 -13.46 -32.74 20.97
CA TRP A 22 -12.19 -32.09 20.69
C TRP A 22 -10.98 -32.89 21.14
N GLN A 23 -9.85 -32.63 20.51
CA GLN A 23 -8.54 -33.18 20.85
C GLN A 23 -7.53 -32.05 20.90
N GLU A 24 -6.65 -32.08 21.90
CA GLU A 24 -5.52 -31.18 22.06
C GLU A 24 -4.28 -31.79 21.42
N THR A 25 -3.50 -30.98 20.71
CA THR A 25 -2.20 -31.31 20.16
C THR A 25 -1.19 -30.22 20.51
N GLU A 26 0.05 -30.59 20.80
CA GLU A 26 1.15 -29.66 20.98
C GLU A 26 1.64 -29.15 19.62
N ALA A 27 1.95 -27.86 19.54
CA ALA A 27 2.56 -27.18 18.42
C ALA A 27 3.86 -26.50 18.85
N ASP A 28 4.57 -25.80 17.96
CA ASP A 28 5.83 -25.14 18.28
C ASP A 28 5.57 -23.85 19.12
N GLY A 29 5.54 -24.01 20.45
CA GLY A 29 5.36 -22.93 21.43
C GLY A 29 3.92 -22.59 21.78
N PHE A 30 2.93 -23.33 21.30
CA PHE A 30 1.51 -23.19 21.64
C PHE A 30 0.76 -24.51 21.54
N LYS A 31 -0.51 -24.53 21.89
CA LYS A 31 -1.38 -25.70 21.79
C LYS A 31 -2.51 -25.46 20.80
N LEU A 32 -2.93 -26.53 20.14
CA LEU A 32 -4.07 -26.53 19.24
C LEU A 32 -5.17 -27.45 19.77
N VAL A 33 -6.40 -26.99 19.73
CA VAL A 33 -7.59 -27.79 19.92
C VAL A 33 -8.30 -27.97 18.60
N ASN A 34 -8.35 -29.20 18.10
CA ASN A 34 -9.10 -29.57 16.91
C ASN A 34 -10.45 -30.16 17.33
N GLN A 35 -11.55 -29.67 16.77
CA GLN A 35 -12.91 -30.09 17.12
C GLN A 35 -13.77 -30.32 15.88
N LYS A 36 -14.41 -31.50 15.84
CA LYS A 36 -15.27 -31.85 14.71
C LYS A 36 -16.53 -30.96 14.68
N GLY A 37 -16.64 -30.15 13.64
CA GLY A 37 -17.76 -29.20 13.47
C GLY A 37 -17.69 -27.98 14.38
N GLY A 38 -16.50 -27.62 14.89
CA GLY A 38 -16.20 -26.44 15.65
C GLY A 38 -14.95 -25.73 15.20
N ALA A 39 -14.66 -24.57 15.76
CA ALA A 39 -13.47 -23.79 15.46
C ALA A 39 -12.20 -24.50 15.96
N THR A 40 -11.10 -24.39 15.21
CA THR A 40 -9.77 -24.76 15.73
C THR A 40 -9.30 -23.65 16.67
N LEU A 41 -8.93 -24.01 17.90
CA LEU A 41 -8.46 -23.04 18.89
C LEU A 41 -6.94 -23.16 19.05
N GLY A 42 -6.26 -22.02 18.98
CA GLY A 42 -4.84 -21.89 19.37
C GLY A 42 -4.74 -21.15 20.70
N TYR A 43 -3.90 -21.62 21.61
CA TYR A 43 -3.72 -20.99 22.92
C TYR A 43 -2.40 -21.40 23.59
N THR A 44 -2.00 -20.63 24.61
CA THR A 44 -0.83 -20.93 25.45
C THR A 44 -1.21 -21.07 26.91
N SER A 45 -1.89 -20.10 27.47
CA SER A 45 -2.16 -19.96 28.89
C SER A 45 -3.64 -19.85 29.27
N ALA A 46 -4.54 -19.58 28.31
CA ALA A 46 -5.96 -19.47 28.56
C ALA A 46 -6.52 -20.83 29.06
N PRO A 47 -7.30 -20.86 30.14
CA PRO A 47 -8.03 -22.08 30.52
C PRO A 47 -9.02 -22.47 29.43
N LEU A 48 -9.32 -23.78 29.35
CA LEU A 48 -10.35 -24.30 28.45
C LEU A 48 -11.63 -24.64 29.23
N LEU A 49 -12.75 -24.16 28.72
CA LEU A 49 -14.09 -24.57 29.13
C LEU A 49 -14.62 -25.63 28.18
N THR A 50 -15.37 -26.60 28.70
CA THR A 50 -16.10 -27.55 27.85
C THR A 50 -17.61 -27.33 28.02
N VAL A 51 -18.25 -26.86 26.96
CA VAL A 51 -19.70 -26.63 26.89
C VAL A 51 -20.27 -27.37 25.68
N ASP A 52 -21.34 -28.14 25.84
CA ASP A 52 -21.97 -28.94 24.79
C ASP A 52 -20.97 -29.89 24.07
N ARG A 53 -19.94 -30.34 24.80
CA ARG A 53 -18.83 -31.19 24.34
C ARG A 53 -17.80 -30.46 23.45
N TYR A 54 -17.92 -29.13 23.25
CA TYR A 54 -16.94 -28.30 22.54
C TYR A 54 -16.02 -27.56 23.52
N ALA A 55 -14.81 -27.28 23.10
CA ALA A 55 -13.87 -26.45 23.84
C ALA A 55 -14.05 -24.96 23.49
N PHE A 56 -13.84 -24.13 24.49
CA PHE A 56 -13.81 -22.66 24.41
C PHE A 56 -12.65 -22.15 25.25
N LYS A 57 -12.08 -21.03 24.89
CA LYS A 57 -11.06 -20.36 25.68
C LYS A 57 -11.73 -19.45 26.71
N ASP A 58 -11.39 -19.62 27.98
CA ASP A 58 -11.76 -18.70 29.09
C ASP A 58 -10.71 -17.59 29.14
N LEU A 59 -10.90 -16.57 28.30
CA LEU A 59 -9.90 -15.53 28.05
C LEU A 59 -9.79 -14.54 29.20
N ASN A 60 -10.90 -14.24 29.90
CA ASN A 60 -10.92 -13.37 31.08
C ASN A 60 -10.75 -14.16 32.39
N ARG A 61 -10.64 -15.51 32.33
CA ARG A 61 -10.37 -16.41 33.47
C ARG A 61 -11.43 -16.34 34.59
N ASN A 62 -12.68 -16.11 34.19
CA ASN A 62 -13.78 -16.02 35.16
C ASN A 62 -14.47 -17.37 35.45
N GLY A 63 -14.11 -18.42 34.68
CA GLY A 63 -14.66 -19.78 34.80
C GLY A 63 -16.05 -19.96 34.19
N ALA A 64 -16.55 -18.99 33.43
CA ALA A 64 -17.81 -19.03 32.69
C ALA A 64 -17.59 -18.77 31.21
N LEU A 65 -18.48 -19.29 30.36
CA LEU A 65 -18.42 -18.98 28.92
C LEU A 65 -19.15 -17.66 28.66
N ASP A 66 -18.41 -16.59 28.43
CA ASP A 66 -18.96 -15.31 28.03
C ASP A 66 -19.35 -15.29 26.53
N PRO A 67 -20.31 -14.45 26.14
CA PRO A 67 -20.71 -14.37 24.72
C PRO A 67 -19.55 -14.07 23.78
N TYR A 68 -18.55 -13.25 24.17
CA TYR A 68 -17.42 -12.93 23.29
C TYR A 68 -16.47 -14.13 23.10
N GLU A 69 -16.44 -15.10 23.99
CA GLU A 69 -15.62 -16.32 23.94
C GLU A 69 -16.31 -17.43 23.13
N ASP A 70 -17.64 -17.35 22.99
CA ASP A 70 -18.43 -18.33 22.26
C ASP A 70 -18.28 -18.16 20.73
N TRP A 71 -17.36 -18.91 20.14
CA TRP A 71 -17.10 -18.87 18.69
C TRP A 71 -18.30 -19.27 17.82
N ARG A 72 -19.37 -19.81 18.38
CA ARG A 72 -20.62 -20.16 17.68
C ARG A 72 -21.49 -18.92 17.41
N LEU A 73 -21.28 -17.84 18.15
CA LEU A 73 -22.05 -16.59 18.01
C LEU A 73 -21.50 -15.72 16.88
N PRO A 74 -22.35 -14.89 16.25
CA PRO A 74 -21.91 -13.93 15.24
C PRO A 74 -20.84 -12.96 15.78
N ALA A 75 -19.88 -12.60 14.94
CA ALA A 75 -18.78 -11.70 15.28
C ALA A 75 -19.26 -10.35 15.84
N ASP A 76 -20.35 -9.79 15.29
CA ASP A 76 -20.96 -8.54 15.79
C ASP A 76 -21.49 -8.66 17.21
N THR A 77 -22.13 -9.78 17.56
CA THR A 77 -22.61 -10.05 18.92
C THR A 77 -21.45 -10.14 19.90
N ARG A 78 -20.38 -10.84 19.51
CA ARG A 78 -19.18 -11.01 20.32
C ARG A 78 -18.43 -9.68 20.52
N ALA A 79 -18.29 -8.88 19.47
CA ALA A 79 -17.63 -7.58 19.56
C ALA A 79 -18.37 -6.60 20.47
N LYS A 80 -19.71 -6.57 20.44
CA LYS A 80 -20.55 -5.74 21.32
C LYS A 80 -20.46 -6.18 22.78
N ASP A 81 -20.49 -7.48 23.03
CA ASP A 81 -20.38 -8.03 24.36
C ASP A 81 -19.04 -7.67 24.99
N LEU A 82 -17.93 -7.90 24.28
CA LEU A 82 -16.61 -7.56 24.80
C LEU A 82 -16.44 -6.05 25.00
N ALA A 83 -16.85 -5.22 24.04
CA ALA A 83 -16.73 -3.76 24.13
C ALA A 83 -17.46 -3.21 25.38
N ALA A 84 -18.60 -3.77 25.74
CA ALA A 84 -19.35 -3.38 26.94
C ALA A 84 -18.62 -3.74 28.25
N GLN A 85 -17.79 -4.79 28.25
CA GLN A 85 -17.03 -5.24 29.42
C GLN A 85 -15.73 -4.43 29.63
N LEU A 86 -15.18 -3.81 28.57
CA LEU A 86 -13.90 -3.10 28.63
C LEU A 86 -14.00 -1.80 29.44
N SER A 87 -12.94 -1.49 30.20
CA SER A 87 -12.72 -0.17 30.80
C SER A 87 -12.38 0.86 29.70
N ILE A 88 -12.49 2.15 30.05
CA ILE A 88 -12.10 3.24 29.14
C ILE A 88 -10.61 3.17 28.81
N GLU A 89 -9.76 2.76 29.75
CA GLU A 89 -8.32 2.57 29.56
C GLU A 89 -8.02 1.47 28.53
N GLU A 90 -8.77 0.37 28.56
CA GLU A 90 -8.63 -0.71 27.57
C GLU A 90 -9.13 -0.28 26.20
N ILE A 91 -10.26 0.43 26.13
CA ILE A 91 -10.77 0.98 24.86
C ILE A 91 -9.78 2.01 24.28
N ALA A 92 -9.26 2.91 25.12
CA ALA A 92 -8.25 3.88 24.67
C ALA A 92 -7.01 3.18 24.08
N GLY A 93 -6.60 2.05 24.67
CA GLY A 93 -5.53 1.22 24.15
C GLY A 93 -5.86 0.56 22.82
N LEU A 94 -7.08 0.06 22.63
CA LEU A 94 -7.53 -0.47 21.33
C LEU A 94 -7.57 0.60 20.24
N MET A 95 -7.82 1.85 20.59
CA MET A 95 -7.81 2.99 19.67
C MET A 95 -6.40 3.40 19.21
N LEU A 96 -5.34 2.86 19.82
CA LEU A 96 -3.96 3.11 19.40
C LEU A 96 -3.58 2.19 18.26
N TYR A 97 -2.70 2.69 17.38
CA TYR A 97 -1.99 1.91 16.39
C TYR A 97 -0.50 2.23 16.49
N SER A 98 0.35 1.20 16.60
CA SER A 98 1.77 1.42 16.89
C SER A 98 2.49 2.21 15.78
N GLY A 99 3.57 2.89 16.17
CA GLY A 99 4.60 3.26 15.23
C GLY A 99 5.24 2.01 14.58
N HIS A 100 6.07 2.23 13.58
CA HIS A 100 6.76 1.18 12.81
C HIS A 100 7.60 0.26 13.70
N GLN A 101 7.37 -1.06 13.62
CA GLN A 101 8.06 -2.09 14.39
C GLN A 101 8.91 -2.98 13.49
N ALA A 102 10.23 -3.02 13.73
CA ALA A 102 11.13 -3.93 13.06
C ALA A 102 11.20 -5.27 13.82
N VAL A 103 10.91 -6.39 13.13
CA VAL A 103 11.00 -7.75 13.67
C VAL A 103 12.33 -8.36 13.24
N ARG A 104 13.36 -8.18 14.07
CA ARG A 104 14.73 -8.66 13.83
C ARG A 104 15.09 -9.92 14.59
N GLY A 105 14.14 -10.52 15.28
CA GLY A 105 14.27 -11.73 16.06
C GLY A 105 12.95 -12.12 16.68
N PRO A 106 12.85 -13.31 17.30
CA PRO A 106 11.59 -13.82 17.83
C PRO A 106 11.14 -13.13 19.13
N GLU A 107 12.02 -12.44 19.83
CA GLU A 107 11.75 -11.87 21.15
C GLU A 107 10.99 -10.55 21.08
N ILE A 108 10.05 -10.37 22.01
CA ILE A 108 9.35 -9.09 22.19
C ILE A 108 10.29 -8.13 22.94
N THR A 109 10.52 -6.96 22.37
CA THR A 109 11.35 -5.92 22.99
C THR A 109 10.66 -5.27 24.19
N ASP A 110 11.42 -4.66 25.11
CA ASP A 110 10.83 -3.98 26.26
C ASP A 110 9.88 -2.82 25.89
N PRO A 111 10.17 -1.97 24.86
CA PRO A 111 9.20 -1.00 24.37
C PRO A 111 7.90 -1.65 23.85
N GLN A 112 7.98 -2.80 23.17
CA GLN A 112 6.80 -3.53 22.72
C GLN A 112 6.00 -4.09 23.89
N LYS A 113 6.65 -4.70 24.89
CA LYS A 113 5.98 -5.16 26.12
C LYS A 113 5.29 -4.00 26.84
N LYS A 114 5.91 -2.82 26.87
CA LYS A 114 5.35 -1.64 27.50
C LYS A 114 4.03 -1.24 26.84
N PHE A 115 4.00 -0.96 25.54
CA PHE A 115 2.76 -0.52 24.88
C PHE A 115 1.68 -1.61 24.86
N LEU A 116 2.05 -2.91 24.77
CA LEU A 116 1.09 -4.02 24.83
C LEU A 116 0.43 -4.14 26.21
N LYS A 117 1.19 -3.96 27.30
CA LYS A 117 0.72 -4.16 28.68
C LYS A 117 0.22 -2.88 29.33
N GLU A 118 1.02 -1.80 29.29
CA GLU A 118 0.71 -0.57 30.02
C GLU A 118 -0.30 0.29 29.23
N ASP A 119 -0.17 0.33 27.91
CA ASP A 119 -1.06 1.12 27.05
C ASP A 119 -2.22 0.32 26.45
N ASN A 120 -2.30 -0.99 26.68
CA ASN A 120 -3.32 -1.90 26.13
C ASN A 120 -3.42 -1.89 24.59
N LEU A 121 -2.36 -1.49 23.88
CA LEU A 121 -2.32 -1.44 22.43
C LEU A 121 -2.42 -2.86 21.84
N ARG A 122 -3.20 -3.04 20.78
CA ARG A 122 -3.38 -4.34 20.08
C ARG A 122 -3.14 -4.28 18.59
N ALA A 123 -3.11 -3.11 17.97
CA ALA A 123 -2.80 -2.96 16.55
C ALA A 123 -1.30 -2.64 16.37
N VAL A 124 -0.53 -3.56 15.78
CA VAL A 124 0.94 -3.45 15.67
C VAL A 124 1.36 -3.42 14.21
N LEU A 125 2.01 -2.31 13.79
CA LEU A 125 2.55 -2.17 12.43
C LEU A 125 3.93 -2.82 12.33
N VAL A 126 4.03 -3.92 11.59
CA VAL A 126 5.27 -4.66 11.32
C VAL A 126 5.88 -4.17 10.00
N THR A 127 7.12 -3.73 10.03
CA THR A 127 7.82 -3.25 8.83
C THR A 127 8.91 -4.23 8.39
N THR A 128 9.96 -4.41 9.16
CA THR A 128 11.06 -5.32 8.84
C THR A 128 10.76 -6.72 9.34
N VAL A 129 11.00 -7.71 8.49
CA VAL A 129 10.92 -9.15 8.83
C VAL A 129 12.20 -9.82 8.36
N GLU A 130 12.93 -10.47 9.27
CA GLU A 130 14.20 -11.15 8.94
C GLU A 130 13.95 -12.42 8.12
N SER A 131 13.01 -13.25 8.56
CA SER A 131 12.57 -14.46 7.87
C SER A 131 11.13 -14.81 8.23
N PRO A 132 10.44 -15.64 7.43
CA PRO A 132 9.10 -16.13 7.77
C PRO A 132 9.03 -16.83 9.13
N GLU A 133 10.03 -17.65 9.46
CA GLU A 133 10.10 -18.34 10.75
C GLU A 133 10.27 -17.37 11.92
N THR A 134 11.10 -16.33 11.74
CA THR A 134 11.27 -15.28 12.75
C THR A 134 9.98 -14.50 12.97
N ALA A 135 9.26 -14.15 11.89
CA ALA A 135 7.98 -13.47 11.98
C ALA A 135 6.94 -14.31 12.73
N ALA A 136 6.82 -15.61 12.38
CA ALA A 136 5.88 -16.52 13.04
C ALA A 136 6.18 -16.67 14.53
N ARG A 137 7.46 -16.85 14.92
CA ARG A 137 7.87 -16.95 16.33
C ARG A 137 7.62 -15.67 17.10
N TRP A 138 7.97 -14.51 16.50
CA TRP A 138 7.69 -13.21 17.10
C TRP A 138 6.18 -13.00 17.29
N ASN A 139 5.37 -13.27 16.26
CA ASN A 139 3.92 -13.24 16.37
C ASN A 139 3.42 -14.12 17.54
N ASN A 140 3.87 -15.37 17.61
CA ASN A 140 3.44 -16.30 18.65
C ASN A 140 3.81 -15.78 20.05
N ASN A 141 4.97 -15.20 20.22
CA ASN A 141 5.38 -14.59 21.49
C ASN A 141 4.51 -13.38 21.84
N VAL A 142 4.17 -12.51 20.86
CA VAL A 142 3.24 -11.39 21.07
C VAL A 142 1.87 -11.91 21.47
N GLN A 143 1.33 -12.92 20.77
CA GLN A 143 0.01 -13.47 21.06
C GLN A 143 -0.04 -14.14 22.45
N ALA A 144 0.99 -14.92 22.80
CA ALA A 144 1.11 -15.53 24.14
C ALA A 144 1.18 -14.46 25.26
N PHE A 145 1.90 -13.37 24.98
CA PHE A 145 2.02 -12.26 25.93
C PHE A 145 0.67 -11.57 26.17
N VAL A 146 -0.06 -11.23 25.10
CA VAL A 146 -1.35 -10.53 25.23
C VAL A 146 -2.49 -11.44 25.69
N GLU A 147 -2.46 -12.76 25.39
CA GLU A 147 -3.42 -13.76 25.89
C GLU A 147 -3.44 -13.82 27.42
N ALA A 148 -2.29 -13.54 28.05
CA ALA A 148 -2.17 -13.52 29.51
C ALA A 148 -2.66 -12.19 30.16
N LEU A 149 -3.12 -11.22 29.37
CA LEU A 149 -3.51 -9.88 29.84
C LEU A 149 -5.03 -9.66 29.74
N GLY A 150 -5.63 -9.19 30.83
CA GLY A 150 -7.03 -8.71 30.88
C GLY A 150 -8.02 -9.69 30.25
N HIS A 151 -8.70 -9.27 29.19
CA HIS A 151 -9.69 -10.06 28.45
C HIS A 151 -9.07 -10.94 27.34
N GLY A 152 -7.73 -11.15 27.31
CA GLY A 152 -7.06 -12.00 26.36
C GLY A 152 -7.22 -11.54 24.89
N ILE A 153 -7.39 -10.24 24.64
CA ILE A 153 -7.59 -9.66 23.29
C ILE A 153 -6.33 -9.89 22.47
N PRO A 154 -6.42 -10.60 21.32
CA PRO A 154 -5.26 -10.88 20.47
C PRO A 154 -4.71 -9.60 19.82
N ALA A 155 -3.41 -9.61 19.56
CA ALA A 155 -2.79 -8.56 18.75
C ALA A 155 -3.21 -8.72 17.28
N ASN A 156 -3.57 -7.61 16.63
CA ASN A 156 -3.82 -7.51 15.21
C ASN A 156 -2.59 -6.88 14.54
N ASN A 157 -1.66 -7.74 14.09
CA ASN A 157 -0.47 -7.29 13.40
C ASN A 157 -0.80 -6.89 11.96
N SER A 158 -0.13 -5.87 11.48
CA SER A 158 -0.38 -5.28 10.17
C SER A 158 0.89 -4.98 9.41
N SER A 159 0.77 -4.68 8.13
CA SER A 159 1.86 -4.24 7.28
C SER A 159 1.39 -3.29 6.19
N ASP A 160 2.23 -2.33 5.83
CA ASP A 160 2.16 -1.69 4.52
C ASP A 160 2.44 -2.71 3.40
N PRO A 161 2.13 -2.38 2.11
CA PRO A 161 2.44 -3.26 0.98
C PRO A 161 3.90 -3.73 1.00
N ARG A 162 4.15 -5.04 0.76
CA ARG A 162 5.49 -5.62 0.84
C ARG A 162 5.85 -6.57 -0.31
N ASN A 163 4.95 -6.85 -1.22
CA ASN A 163 5.14 -7.81 -2.31
C ASN A 163 5.75 -7.18 -3.59
N GLU A 164 6.58 -6.15 -3.47
CA GLU A 164 7.27 -5.57 -4.61
C GLU A 164 8.53 -6.37 -4.98
N THR A 165 9.09 -6.13 -6.17
CA THR A 165 10.26 -6.86 -6.70
C THR A 165 11.51 -6.77 -5.83
N ALA A 166 11.62 -5.78 -4.97
CA ALA A 166 12.68 -5.64 -3.98
C ALA A 166 12.34 -6.28 -2.62
N ALA A 167 11.19 -6.95 -2.48
CA ALA A 167 10.65 -7.49 -1.23
C ALA A 167 10.70 -6.46 -0.10
N THR A 168 10.21 -5.25 -0.39
CA THR A 168 10.15 -4.13 0.57
C THR A 168 8.75 -4.01 1.18
N ALA A 169 8.67 -3.38 2.36
CA ALA A 169 7.43 -2.73 2.78
C ALA A 169 7.53 -1.23 2.46
N GLU A 170 6.42 -0.61 2.16
CA GLU A 170 6.33 0.85 2.05
C GLU A 170 6.96 1.48 3.32
N PHE A 171 7.73 2.53 3.19
CA PHE A 171 8.49 3.20 4.28
C PHE A 171 9.58 2.37 4.97
N ASN A 172 9.88 1.16 4.51
CA ASN A 172 10.99 0.40 5.06
C ASN A 172 11.66 -0.48 4.00
N LEU A 173 12.57 0.10 3.26
CA LEU A 173 13.37 -0.62 2.25
C LEU A 173 14.14 -1.77 2.90
N GLY A 174 14.15 -2.93 2.23
CA GLY A 174 14.81 -4.12 2.74
C GLY A 174 14.05 -4.77 3.91
N SER A 175 12.73 -4.65 3.93
CA SER A 175 11.89 -5.29 4.96
C SER A 175 12.06 -6.81 5.03
N GLY A 176 12.81 -7.38 4.09
CA GLY A 176 13.21 -8.78 4.08
C GLY A 176 12.09 -9.74 3.75
N GLY A 177 12.44 -11.00 3.81
CA GLY A 177 11.52 -12.10 3.57
C GLY A 177 11.67 -12.70 2.17
N LYS A 178 11.14 -13.90 2.03
CA LYS A 178 11.07 -14.64 0.77
C LYS A 178 9.69 -14.51 0.13
N ILE A 179 9.02 -13.38 0.35
CA ILE A 179 7.66 -13.12 -0.12
C ILE A 179 7.60 -13.11 -1.65
N SER A 180 6.45 -13.42 -2.23
CA SER A 180 6.28 -13.36 -3.68
C SER A 180 6.48 -11.94 -4.22
N LEU A 181 7.10 -11.84 -5.42
CA LEU A 181 7.51 -10.58 -6.02
C LEU A 181 6.57 -10.20 -7.17
N TRP A 182 5.92 -9.09 -7.02
CA TRP A 182 4.94 -8.53 -7.96
C TRP A 182 5.38 -7.16 -8.48
N PRO A 183 4.84 -6.66 -9.62
CA PRO A 183 5.07 -5.29 -10.01
C PRO A 183 4.47 -4.32 -8.96
N THR A 184 4.82 -3.05 -9.01
CA THR A 184 4.16 -2.03 -8.18
C THR A 184 2.66 -1.98 -8.44
N THR A 185 1.89 -1.31 -7.60
CA THR A 185 0.45 -1.13 -7.80
C THR A 185 0.14 -0.53 -9.18
N LEU A 186 0.93 0.47 -9.61
CA LEU A 186 0.85 1.05 -10.96
C LEU A 186 1.14 0.02 -12.06
N GLY A 187 2.08 -0.90 -11.82
CA GLY A 187 2.36 -2.02 -12.73
C GLY A 187 1.22 -3.03 -12.77
N LEU A 188 0.57 -3.31 -11.65
CA LEU A 188 -0.66 -4.12 -11.64
C LEU A 188 -1.75 -3.45 -12.48
N ALA A 189 -1.93 -2.13 -12.36
CA ALA A 189 -2.86 -1.36 -13.20
C ALA A 189 -2.51 -1.45 -14.70
N ALA A 190 -1.23 -1.45 -15.06
CA ALA A 190 -0.78 -1.58 -16.44
C ALA A 190 -1.16 -2.92 -17.11
N THR A 191 -1.56 -3.92 -16.34
CA THR A 191 -2.15 -5.16 -16.90
C THR A 191 -3.55 -4.95 -17.44
N PHE A 192 -4.29 -3.96 -16.98
CA PHE A 192 -5.70 -3.71 -17.26
C PHE A 192 -6.59 -4.93 -17.00
N ASP A 193 -6.19 -5.79 -16.07
CA ASP A 193 -6.88 -7.04 -15.74
C ASP A 193 -7.14 -7.15 -14.23
N PRO A 194 -8.34 -6.80 -13.76
CA PRO A 194 -8.72 -6.93 -12.35
C PRO A 194 -8.58 -8.36 -11.78
N ALA A 195 -8.65 -9.40 -12.63
CA ALA A 195 -8.49 -10.78 -12.15
C ALA A 195 -7.06 -11.05 -11.68
N ILE A 196 -6.05 -10.42 -12.28
CA ILE A 196 -4.65 -10.50 -11.82
C ILE A 196 -4.51 -9.82 -10.45
N VAL A 197 -5.19 -8.69 -10.24
CA VAL A 197 -5.16 -7.96 -8.98
C VAL A 197 -5.87 -8.74 -7.87
N GLU A 198 -6.99 -9.40 -8.18
CA GLU A 198 -7.67 -10.30 -7.23
C GLU A 198 -6.78 -11.50 -6.86
N GLN A 199 -6.11 -12.13 -7.84
CA GLN A 199 -5.15 -13.21 -7.61
C GLN A 199 -3.98 -12.73 -6.74
N PHE A 200 -3.46 -11.54 -7.01
CA PHE A 200 -2.45 -10.91 -6.15
C PHE A 200 -2.93 -10.82 -4.70
N GLY A 201 -4.14 -10.28 -4.47
CA GLY A 201 -4.72 -10.17 -3.13
C GLY A 201 -4.88 -11.52 -2.42
N GLN A 202 -5.34 -12.55 -3.14
CA GLN A 202 -5.48 -13.91 -2.62
C GLN A 202 -4.13 -14.51 -2.20
N ILE A 203 -3.09 -14.33 -3.01
CA ILE A 203 -1.74 -14.83 -2.69
C ILE A 203 -1.13 -14.03 -1.54
N ALA A 204 -1.17 -12.70 -1.61
CA ALA A 204 -0.60 -11.84 -0.59
C ALA A 204 -1.27 -12.05 0.77
N SER A 205 -2.60 -12.29 0.82
CA SER A 205 -3.30 -12.60 2.08
C SER A 205 -2.83 -13.90 2.71
N GLU A 206 -2.58 -14.95 1.94
CA GLU A 206 -2.01 -16.20 2.45
C GLU A 206 -0.60 -16.00 3.03
N GLU A 207 0.24 -15.23 2.35
CA GLU A 207 1.59 -14.90 2.81
C GLU A 207 1.56 -14.00 4.07
N TYR A 208 0.67 -13.00 4.12
CA TYR A 208 0.50 -12.15 5.29
C TYR A 208 0.06 -12.96 6.51
N ARG A 209 -0.94 -13.83 6.35
CA ARG A 209 -1.39 -14.73 7.44
C ARG A 209 -0.28 -15.66 7.90
N ALA A 210 0.54 -16.17 6.99
CA ALA A 210 1.71 -16.98 7.32
C ALA A 210 2.79 -16.19 8.08
N LEU A 211 2.89 -14.87 7.91
CA LEU A 211 3.75 -13.98 8.68
C LEU A 211 3.12 -13.49 10.00
N GLY A 212 1.90 -13.94 10.34
CA GLY A 212 1.15 -13.48 11.51
C GLY A 212 0.49 -12.11 11.33
N ILE A 213 0.34 -11.64 10.08
CA ILE A 213 -0.28 -10.35 9.74
C ILE A 213 -1.75 -10.56 9.38
N ALA A 214 -2.66 -9.80 9.98
CA ALA A 214 -4.09 -9.91 9.77
C ALA A 214 -4.76 -8.60 9.26
N THR A 215 -3.96 -7.53 9.07
CA THR A 215 -4.41 -6.27 8.48
C THR A 215 -3.38 -5.75 7.49
N ALA A 216 -3.83 -5.43 6.28
CA ALA A 216 -3.05 -4.75 5.26
C ALA A 216 -3.40 -3.25 5.25
N LEU A 217 -2.39 -2.37 5.34
CA LEU A 217 -2.54 -0.92 5.18
C LEU A 217 -2.57 -0.59 3.68
N SER A 218 -3.48 -1.23 2.97
CA SER A 218 -3.63 -1.20 1.51
C SER A 218 -5.03 -1.66 1.09
N PRO A 219 -5.42 -1.42 -0.20
CA PRO A 219 -4.70 -0.71 -1.25
C PRO A 219 -4.71 0.82 -1.08
N GLN A 220 -3.76 1.47 -1.77
CA GLN A 220 -3.81 2.90 -2.04
C GLN A 220 -4.65 3.11 -3.31
N ILE A 221 -5.86 3.66 -3.14
CA ILE A 221 -6.85 3.87 -4.20
C ILE A 221 -7.11 5.37 -4.43
N ASP A 222 -6.06 6.16 -4.25
CA ASP A 222 -6.06 7.56 -4.64
C ASP A 222 -6.09 7.65 -6.16
N LEU A 223 -7.04 8.37 -6.73
CA LEU A 223 -7.03 8.65 -8.17
C LEU A 223 -5.89 9.63 -8.47
N ALA A 224 -4.83 9.13 -9.11
CA ALA A 224 -3.57 9.87 -9.30
C ALA A 224 -3.65 10.80 -10.51
N THR A 225 -4.27 11.94 -10.35
CA THR A 225 -4.48 12.95 -11.42
C THR A 225 -3.34 13.98 -11.51
N GLU A 226 -2.59 14.20 -10.43
CA GLU A 226 -1.42 15.10 -10.46
C GLU A 226 -0.14 14.31 -10.82
N PRO A 227 0.42 14.50 -12.02
CA PRO A 227 1.52 13.66 -12.54
C PRO A 227 2.84 13.82 -11.80
N ARG A 228 3.04 14.90 -11.05
CA ARG A 228 4.26 15.18 -10.29
C ARG A 228 4.27 14.56 -8.91
N TRP A 229 3.13 14.04 -8.45
CA TRP A 229 3.00 13.44 -7.12
C TRP A 229 3.93 12.24 -6.93
N SER A 230 4.68 12.24 -5.83
CA SER A 230 5.73 11.24 -5.56
C SER A 230 5.18 9.85 -5.26
N ARG A 231 3.91 9.72 -4.86
CA ARG A 231 3.26 8.45 -4.49
C ARG A 231 2.41 7.84 -5.61
N PHE A 232 2.54 8.34 -6.83
CA PHE A 232 1.78 7.87 -8.00
C PHE A 232 1.92 6.33 -8.21
N ASN A 233 3.11 5.75 -8.00
CA ASN A 233 3.39 4.32 -8.17
C ASN A 233 2.60 3.40 -7.23
N GLY A 234 2.15 3.91 -6.10
CA GLY A 234 1.33 3.16 -5.14
C GLY A 234 -0.15 3.06 -5.52
N THR A 235 -0.57 3.76 -6.59
CA THR A 235 -1.97 3.87 -7.05
C THR A 235 -2.23 3.01 -8.29
N PHE A 236 -3.49 2.94 -8.71
CA PHE A 236 -3.89 2.30 -9.98
C PHE A 236 -3.94 3.28 -11.17
N GLY A 237 -3.32 4.47 -11.05
CA GLY A 237 -3.22 5.46 -12.12
C GLY A 237 -4.31 6.53 -12.07
N GLU A 238 -4.58 7.13 -13.24
CA GLU A 238 -5.42 8.32 -13.33
C GLU A 238 -6.87 8.07 -13.77
N ASP A 239 -7.21 6.85 -14.23
CA ASP A 239 -8.56 6.57 -14.72
C ASP A 239 -9.50 6.10 -13.61
N PRO A 240 -10.65 6.78 -13.38
CA PRO A 240 -11.53 6.45 -12.27
C PRO A 240 -12.27 5.11 -12.43
N ASP A 241 -12.47 4.60 -13.65
CA ASP A 241 -13.13 3.31 -13.87
C ASP A 241 -12.15 2.15 -13.66
N LEU A 242 -10.91 2.28 -14.16
CA LEU A 242 -9.85 1.31 -13.92
C LEU A 242 -9.52 1.22 -12.44
N ASP A 243 -9.30 2.37 -11.76
CA ASP A 243 -9.01 2.43 -10.32
C ASP A 243 -10.13 1.76 -9.49
N THR A 244 -11.41 2.03 -9.84
CA THR A 244 -12.57 1.41 -9.17
C THR A 244 -12.58 -0.11 -9.29
N ASP A 245 -12.32 -0.66 -10.47
CA ASP A 245 -12.32 -2.10 -10.69
C ASP A 245 -11.12 -2.79 -10.03
N MET A 246 -9.93 -2.16 -10.09
CA MET A 246 -8.71 -2.66 -9.45
C MET A 246 -8.83 -2.61 -7.92
N ALA A 247 -9.37 -1.52 -7.37
CA ALA A 247 -9.62 -1.37 -5.93
C ALA A 247 -10.55 -2.48 -5.40
N ARG A 248 -11.64 -2.75 -6.12
CA ARG A 248 -12.57 -3.83 -5.76
C ARG A 248 -11.88 -5.18 -5.76
N ALA A 249 -11.16 -5.50 -6.83
CA ALA A 249 -10.46 -6.77 -6.99
C ALA A 249 -9.38 -7.00 -5.91
N TYR A 250 -8.61 -5.96 -5.61
CA TYR A 250 -7.57 -6.02 -4.56
C TYR A 250 -8.18 -6.34 -3.20
N VAL A 251 -9.23 -5.59 -2.80
CA VAL A 251 -9.87 -5.78 -1.49
C VAL A 251 -10.57 -7.13 -1.41
N ASP A 252 -11.26 -7.55 -2.47
CA ASP A 252 -11.87 -8.89 -2.54
C ASP A 252 -10.81 -10.00 -2.36
N GLY A 253 -9.68 -9.89 -3.04
CA GLY A 253 -8.58 -10.84 -2.92
C GLY A 253 -8.01 -10.94 -1.50
N PHE A 254 -7.79 -9.81 -0.84
CA PHE A 254 -7.25 -9.79 0.53
C PHE A 254 -8.25 -10.28 1.58
N GLN A 255 -9.53 -9.89 1.48
CA GLN A 255 -10.50 -10.14 2.53
C GLN A 255 -11.25 -11.47 2.40
N THR A 256 -11.45 -11.96 1.17
CA THR A 256 -12.32 -13.11 0.95
C THR A 256 -11.60 -14.44 1.13
N THR A 257 -11.99 -15.20 2.15
CA THR A 257 -11.63 -16.62 2.25
C THR A 257 -12.58 -17.41 1.36
N PRO A 258 -12.06 -18.15 0.35
CA PRO A 258 -12.87 -19.05 -0.47
C PRO A 258 -13.64 -20.06 0.40
N ASP A 259 -14.86 -20.38 -0.02
CA ASP A 259 -15.75 -21.36 0.66
C ASP A 259 -16.29 -20.94 2.05
N ALA A 260 -15.87 -19.80 2.58
CA ALA A 260 -16.49 -19.23 3.78
C ALA A 260 -17.87 -18.61 3.44
N LYS A 261 -18.89 -18.92 4.27
CA LYS A 261 -20.29 -18.53 4.01
C LYS A 261 -20.50 -17.02 3.80
N ASP A 262 -19.77 -16.21 4.58
CA ASP A 262 -19.80 -14.74 4.54
C ASP A 262 -18.50 -14.14 4.02
N GLY A 263 -17.63 -14.96 3.46
CA GLY A 263 -16.30 -14.58 2.95
C GLY A 263 -15.22 -14.43 4.03
N TRP A 264 -15.55 -14.48 5.30
CA TRP A 264 -14.57 -14.31 6.39
C TRP A 264 -14.03 -15.64 6.90
N GLY A 265 -12.72 -15.72 7.10
CA GLY A 265 -12.06 -16.93 7.58
C GLY A 265 -10.56 -16.78 7.83
N LEU A 266 -9.86 -17.90 8.01
CA LEU A 266 -8.45 -17.91 8.40
C LEU A 266 -7.48 -17.39 7.33
N LYS A 267 -7.93 -17.25 6.06
CA LYS A 267 -7.15 -16.63 4.99
C LYS A 267 -7.44 -15.14 4.84
N SER A 268 -8.48 -14.64 5.50
CA SER A 268 -8.86 -13.23 5.42
C SER A 268 -7.83 -12.32 6.08
N VAL A 269 -7.49 -11.24 5.40
CA VAL A 269 -6.72 -10.10 5.89
C VAL A 269 -7.58 -8.86 5.75
N ASN A 270 -7.74 -8.10 6.83
CA ASN A 270 -8.46 -6.83 6.79
C ASN A 270 -7.77 -5.87 5.82
N ALA A 271 -8.51 -5.22 4.94
CA ALA A 271 -7.99 -4.19 4.05
C ALA A 271 -8.33 -2.80 4.59
N MET A 272 -7.31 -1.94 4.72
CA MET A 272 -7.43 -0.54 5.08
C MET A 272 -7.19 0.30 3.83
N VAL A 273 -8.25 0.66 3.13
CA VAL A 273 -8.14 1.45 1.90
C VAL A 273 -7.74 2.89 2.20
N LYS A 274 -6.88 3.44 1.36
CA LYS A 274 -6.27 4.76 1.56
C LYS A 274 -6.10 5.51 0.24
N HIS A 275 -6.14 6.85 0.27
CA HIS A 275 -6.34 7.74 1.42
C HIS A 275 -7.60 8.57 1.21
N TRP A 276 -8.58 8.42 2.04
CA TRP A 276 -9.85 9.14 1.93
C TRP A 276 -9.69 10.65 2.18
N PRO A 277 -10.34 11.57 1.41
CA PRO A 277 -11.17 11.30 0.22
C PRO A 277 -10.37 11.14 -1.08
N SER A 278 -9.12 11.51 -1.14
CA SER A 278 -8.06 11.23 -2.12
C SER A 278 -6.79 12.04 -1.82
N GLY A 279 -5.61 11.45 -2.06
CA GLY A 279 -4.32 12.14 -2.07
C GLY A 279 -3.89 12.61 -3.47
N GLY A 280 -4.56 12.15 -4.53
CA GLY A 280 -4.15 12.40 -5.91
C GLY A 280 -4.01 13.87 -6.33
N PRO A 281 -4.89 14.81 -5.93
CA PRO A 281 -4.88 16.20 -6.40
C PRO A 281 -4.04 17.15 -5.53
N GLU A 282 -2.87 16.74 -5.07
CA GLU A 282 -1.97 17.62 -4.31
C GLU A 282 -1.47 18.80 -5.14
N GLU A 283 -1.53 20.01 -4.60
CA GLU A 283 -1.19 21.24 -5.34
C GLU A 283 0.24 21.19 -5.87
N ALA A 284 0.37 21.13 -7.19
CA ALA A 284 1.63 21.01 -7.94
C ALA A 284 2.49 19.81 -7.53
N GLY A 285 1.86 18.73 -7.10
CA GLY A 285 2.49 17.43 -6.78
C GLY A 285 3.29 17.36 -5.49
N ARG A 286 3.14 18.33 -4.59
CA ARG A 286 3.86 18.36 -3.33
C ARG A 286 3.18 17.50 -2.29
N ASP A 287 3.99 16.62 -1.68
CA ASP A 287 3.50 15.56 -0.79
C ASP A 287 3.11 16.07 0.60
N ALA A 288 1.93 15.67 1.06
CA ALA A 288 1.32 16.09 2.33
C ALA A 288 1.98 15.53 3.60
N HIS A 289 3.01 14.72 3.49
CA HIS A 289 3.85 14.36 4.65
C HIS A 289 4.61 15.57 5.19
N PHE A 290 4.67 16.67 4.40
CA PHE A 290 5.31 17.92 4.78
C PHE A 290 4.31 19.06 4.80
N ASN A 291 4.55 20.07 5.62
CA ASN A 291 3.69 21.25 5.71
C ASN A 291 3.57 21.98 4.35
N TYR A 292 4.66 22.04 3.57
CA TYR A 292 4.66 22.70 2.25
C TYR A 292 3.76 21.98 1.21
N GLY A 293 3.36 20.73 1.43
CA GLY A 293 2.51 19.93 0.53
C GLY A 293 1.10 19.66 1.08
N LYS A 294 0.68 20.32 2.15
CA LYS A 294 -0.53 19.99 2.91
C LYS A 294 -1.89 20.18 2.21
N PHE A 295 -1.92 20.73 0.98
CA PHE A 295 -3.17 21.03 0.30
C PHE A 295 -3.46 20.12 -0.89
N ALA A 296 -4.63 19.49 -0.88
CA ALA A 296 -5.28 18.96 -2.07
C ALA A 296 -6.24 20.00 -2.63
N VAL A 297 -6.21 20.23 -3.95
CA VAL A 297 -6.94 21.29 -4.62
C VAL A 297 -7.77 20.76 -5.78
N TYR A 298 -8.92 21.37 -6.03
CA TYR A 298 -9.90 20.88 -6.99
C TYR A 298 -10.31 21.95 -8.01
N PRO A 299 -9.35 22.49 -8.81
CA PRO A 299 -9.62 23.57 -9.77
C PRO A 299 -10.54 23.15 -10.92
N GLY A 300 -10.66 21.86 -11.18
CA GLY A 300 -11.57 21.29 -12.17
C GLY A 300 -12.97 20.99 -11.65
N GLY A 301 -13.17 21.02 -10.33
CA GLY A 301 -14.42 20.64 -9.69
C GLY A 301 -14.70 19.14 -9.71
N ALA A 302 -13.68 18.28 -9.85
CA ALA A 302 -13.83 16.84 -9.99
C ALA A 302 -13.74 16.07 -8.66
N PHE A 303 -14.00 16.70 -7.51
CA PHE A 303 -13.94 16.07 -6.18
C PHE A 303 -14.71 14.75 -6.10
N GLU A 304 -15.94 14.69 -6.61
CA GLU A 304 -16.77 13.46 -6.57
C GLU A 304 -16.15 12.31 -7.40
N THR A 305 -15.38 12.61 -8.44
CA THR A 305 -14.66 11.62 -9.25
C THR A 305 -13.61 10.88 -8.42
N HIS A 306 -12.93 11.58 -7.53
CA HIS A 306 -11.93 11.01 -6.62
C HIS A 306 -12.51 10.06 -5.57
N LEU A 307 -13.81 10.17 -5.26
CA LEU A 307 -14.48 9.28 -4.32
C LEU A 307 -14.85 7.92 -4.92
N LYS A 308 -14.83 7.79 -6.25
CA LYS A 308 -15.42 6.66 -6.97
C LYS A 308 -14.79 5.32 -6.61
N ALA A 309 -13.46 5.22 -6.55
CA ALA A 309 -12.77 3.99 -6.18
C ALA A 309 -13.15 3.50 -4.77
N PHE A 310 -13.41 4.42 -3.83
CA PHE A 310 -13.93 4.07 -2.52
C PHE A 310 -15.39 3.64 -2.59
N THR A 311 -16.26 4.50 -3.10
CA THR A 311 -17.73 4.35 -2.97
C THR A 311 -18.33 3.30 -3.89
N GLU A 312 -17.72 3.06 -5.05
CA GLU A 312 -18.16 2.07 -6.05
C GLU A 312 -17.23 0.86 -6.16
N GLY A 313 -15.98 0.99 -5.73
CA GLY A 313 -14.99 -0.09 -5.66
C GLY A 313 -14.96 -0.75 -4.29
N ALA A 314 -14.17 -0.18 -3.38
CA ALA A 314 -13.86 -0.77 -2.07
C ALA A 314 -15.08 -0.94 -1.13
N PHE A 315 -16.13 -0.13 -1.27
CA PHE A 315 -17.35 -0.25 -0.46
C PHE A 315 -18.43 -1.13 -1.10
N LYS A 316 -18.18 -1.67 -2.31
CA LYS A 316 -19.11 -2.54 -3.06
C LYS A 316 -18.37 -3.75 -3.63
N LEU A 317 -17.88 -4.62 -2.75
CA LEU A 317 -17.19 -5.84 -3.14
C LEU A 317 -18.13 -6.89 -3.72
N ASN A 318 -17.60 -7.72 -4.61
CA ASN A 318 -18.30 -8.86 -5.17
C ASN A 318 -18.37 -10.01 -4.18
N GLY A 319 -17.32 -10.21 -3.38
CA GLY A 319 -17.19 -11.28 -2.39
C GLY A 319 -18.13 -11.16 -1.21
N GLY A 320 -18.10 -12.16 -0.34
CA GLY A 320 -18.98 -12.28 0.84
C GLY A 320 -18.76 -11.17 1.86
N THR A 321 -17.54 -10.61 1.94
CA THR A 321 -17.15 -9.57 2.92
C THR A 321 -17.77 -8.20 2.65
N LYS A 322 -18.23 -7.94 1.44
CA LYS A 322 -19.08 -6.83 0.97
C LYS A 322 -18.42 -5.45 0.92
N ARG A 323 -17.50 -5.12 1.82
CA ARG A 323 -16.79 -3.82 1.85
C ARG A 323 -15.44 -3.91 2.57
N ALA A 324 -14.54 -2.96 2.28
CA ALA A 324 -13.30 -2.80 3.00
C ALA A 324 -13.57 -2.58 4.50
N THR A 325 -12.75 -3.20 5.36
CA THR A 325 -12.95 -3.17 6.82
C THR A 325 -12.46 -1.89 7.47
N ALA A 326 -11.53 -1.19 6.82
CA ALA A 326 -10.99 0.05 7.35
C ALA A 326 -10.73 1.07 6.22
N VAL A 327 -10.77 2.34 6.59
CA VAL A 327 -10.43 3.50 5.75
C VAL A 327 -9.43 4.37 6.49
N MET A 328 -8.42 4.85 5.78
CA MET A 328 -7.45 5.82 6.27
C MET A 328 -7.67 7.16 5.57
N PRO A 329 -8.08 8.22 6.28
CA PRO A 329 -8.11 9.57 5.73
C PRO A 329 -6.68 10.09 5.52
N TYR A 330 -6.47 10.79 4.39
CA TYR A 330 -5.17 11.35 4.08
C TYR A 330 -4.81 12.58 4.92
N TYR A 331 -3.55 12.95 4.94
CA TYR A 331 -3.06 14.12 5.66
C TYR A 331 -3.64 15.43 5.17
N THR A 332 -3.89 15.53 3.85
CA THR A 332 -4.22 16.78 3.17
C THR A 332 -5.39 17.53 3.80
N ILE A 333 -5.33 18.85 3.65
CA ILE A 333 -6.50 19.72 3.70
C ILE A 333 -7.16 19.65 2.31
N SER A 334 -8.36 19.11 2.19
CA SER A 334 -9.18 19.20 0.97
C SER A 334 -9.69 20.63 0.83
N TYR A 335 -8.89 21.49 0.21
CA TYR A 335 -9.05 22.93 0.24
C TYR A 335 -10.36 23.38 -0.41
N GLY A 336 -11.16 24.13 0.35
CA GLY A 336 -12.43 24.68 -0.11
C GLY A 336 -13.56 23.67 -0.34
N ILE A 337 -13.42 22.42 0.15
CA ILE A 337 -14.42 21.36 0.00
C ILE A 337 -15.44 21.35 1.13
N ASP A 338 -15.03 21.66 2.36
CA ASP A 338 -15.94 21.75 3.49
C ASP A 338 -16.90 22.94 3.33
N PRO A 339 -18.25 22.71 3.30
CA PRO A 339 -19.24 23.79 3.13
C PRO A 339 -19.24 24.82 4.28
N SER A 340 -18.71 24.46 5.46
CA SER A 340 -18.54 25.41 6.58
C SER A 340 -17.41 26.41 6.35
N GLY A 341 -16.53 26.10 5.38
CA GLY A 341 -15.33 26.88 5.10
C GLY A 341 -14.12 26.50 5.97
N ASP A 342 -14.23 25.44 6.76
CA ASP A 342 -13.13 24.94 7.58
C ASP A 342 -12.07 24.27 6.68
N ASN A 343 -10.84 24.78 6.75
CA ASN A 343 -9.69 24.21 6.05
C ASN A 343 -8.76 23.54 7.07
N VAL A 344 -9.11 22.31 7.43
CA VAL A 344 -8.33 21.44 8.34
C VAL A 344 -8.01 20.13 7.65
N GLY A 345 -6.95 19.45 8.10
CA GLY A 345 -6.58 18.13 7.58
C GLY A 345 -7.77 17.17 7.63
N ASN A 346 -7.90 16.31 6.61
CA ASN A 346 -9.07 15.44 6.43
C ASN A 346 -9.41 14.63 7.70
N ASN A 347 -8.40 14.26 8.49
CA ASN A 347 -8.58 13.53 9.75
C ASN A 347 -9.32 14.35 10.84
N PHE A 348 -9.30 15.66 10.76
CA PHE A 348 -9.94 16.58 11.69
C PHE A 348 -11.30 17.11 11.21
N SER A 349 -11.62 16.93 9.92
CA SER A 349 -12.84 17.44 9.33
C SER A 349 -14.04 16.55 9.63
N LYS A 350 -14.99 17.09 10.39
CA LYS A 350 -16.30 16.44 10.61
C LYS A 350 -17.03 16.21 9.28
N TYR A 351 -16.94 17.17 8.35
CA TYR A 351 -17.56 17.03 7.04
C TYR A 351 -17.01 15.81 6.27
N ILE A 352 -15.68 15.68 6.18
CA ILE A 352 -15.04 14.58 5.44
C ILE A 352 -15.31 13.21 6.09
N ILE A 353 -15.27 13.13 7.43
CA ILE A 353 -15.39 11.85 8.14
C ILE A 353 -16.84 11.52 8.48
N THR A 354 -17.56 12.42 9.13
CA THR A 354 -18.92 12.12 9.58
C THR A 354 -19.94 12.35 8.48
N ASP A 355 -20.04 13.58 7.96
CA ASP A 355 -21.14 13.94 7.08
C ASP A 355 -21.02 13.23 5.72
N LEU A 356 -19.81 13.13 5.18
CA LEU A 356 -19.56 12.50 3.88
C LEU A 356 -19.39 10.97 4.00
N LEU A 357 -18.36 10.50 4.74
CA LEU A 357 -18.03 9.06 4.77
C LEU A 357 -19.09 8.26 5.54
N ARG A 358 -19.45 8.69 6.76
CA ARG A 358 -20.38 7.95 7.63
C ARG A 358 -21.84 8.10 7.19
N GLU A 359 -22.30 9.34 6.97
CA GLU A 359 -23.73 9.60 6.74
C GLU A 359 -24.10 9.48 5.26
N LYS A 360 -23.42 10.21 4.35
CA LYS A 360 -23.75 10.18 2.90
C LYS A 360 -23.48 8.81 2.29
N PHE A 361 -22.33 8.18 2.58
CA PHE A 361 -21.96 6.89 2.00
C PHE A 361 -22.20 5.68 2.90
N GLY A 362 -22.69 5.87 4.12
CA GLY A 362 -23.08 4.80 5.04
C GLY A 362 -21.93 3.86 5.43
N TYR A 363 -20.69 4.39 5.51
CA TYR A 363 -19.55 3.57 5.86
C TYR A 363 -19.49 3.33 7.38
N ASP A 364 -19.54 2.08 7.80
CA ASP A 364 -19.59 1.64 9.19
C ASP A 364 -18.33 0.90 9.69
N GLY A 365 -17.31 0.76 8.83
CA GLY A 365 -16.00 0.18 9.19
C GLY A 365 -15.13 1.10 10.04
N VAL A 366 -13.91 0.65 10.35
CA VAL A 366 -12.92 1.42 11.10
C VAL A 366 -12.45 2.63 10.28
N VAL A 367 -12.35 3.79 10.91
CA VAL A 367 -11.62 4.94 10.38
C VAL A 367 -10.37 5.12 11.24
N CYS A 368 -9.20 4.93 10.61
CA CYS A 368 -7.89 5.05 11.24
C CYS A 368 -7.17 6.27 10.69
N THR A 369 -6.66 7.16 11.55
CA THR A 369 -5.84 8.27 11.05
C THR A 369 -4.61 7.76 10.29
N ASP A 370 -4.10 8.54 9.38
CA ASP A 370 -2.75 8.37 8.90
C ASP A 370 -1.72 8.65 10.03
N TRP A 371 -0.42 8.37 9.81
CA TRP A 371 0.59 8.32 10.88
C TRP A 371 1.08 9.70 11.33
N GLY A 372 1.02 9.93 12.66
CA GLY A 372 1.53 11.13 13.29
C GLY A 372 0.66 12.38 13.08
N VAL A 373 -0.61 12.22 12.72
CA VAL A 373 -1.56 13.33 12.50
C VAL A 373 -1.70 14.22 13.72
N THR A 374 -1.72 13.63 14.93
CA THR A 374 -1.91 14.38 16.19
C THR A 374 -0.62 14.94 16.79
N ASN A 375 0.55 14.62 16.22
CA ASN A 375 1.85 15.06 16.72
C ASN A 375 2.15 16.51 16.32
N ASP A 376 3.12 17.14 17.03
CA ASP A 376 3.56 18.48 16.73
C ASP A 376 4.38 18.54 15.42
N ASN A 377 4.11 19.53 14.58
CA ASN A 377 4.94 19.88 13.45
C ASN A 377 5.87 21.04 13.80
N ARG A 378 7.18 20.86 13.67
CA ARG A 378 8.21 21.80 14.11
C ARG A 378 8.63 22.80 13.04
N ALA A 379 8.60 22.40 11.76
CA ALA A 379 9.05 23.24 10.64
C ALA A 379 8.32 22.83 9.36
N ILE A 380 8.32 23.74 8.36
CA ILE A 380 7.65 23.51 7.06
C ILE A 380 8.20 22.27 6.35
N GLU A 381 9.51 22.03 6.44
CA GLU A 381 10.22 20.91 5.83
C GLU A 381 10.40 19.70 6.75
N ALA A 382 9.87 19.73 7.99
CA ALA A 382 10.06 18.64 8.93
C ALA A 382 9.13 17.46 8.62
N PHE A 383 9.73 16.23 8.60
CA PHE A 383 8.98 14.99 8.55
C PHE A 383 8.64 14.54 9.98
N ASP A 384 7.68 15.20 10.59
CA ASP A 384 7.22 14.92 11.96
C ASP A 384 5.67 14.93 12.02
N GLY A 385 5.03 15.70 12.91
CA GLY A 385 3.57 15.75 12.97
C GLY A 385 2.92 16.36 11.74
N LYS A 386 1.70 15.92 11.43
CA LYS A 386 0.91 16.35 10.26
C LYS A 386 -0.43 16.95 10.70
N CYS A 387 -0.37 17.87 11.67
CA CYS A 387 -1.53 18.50 12.30
C CYS A 387 -2.05 19.71 11.50
N TRP A 388 -2.28 19.51 10.21
CA TRP A 388 -2.59 20.59 9.27
C TRP A 388 -3.90 21.31 9.60
N GLY A 389 -3.80 22.62 9.74
CA GLY A 389 -4.93 23.49 10.08
C GLY A 389 -5.27 23.55 11.58
N VAL A 390 -4.66 22.71 12.42
CA VAL A 390 -4.86 22.67 13.88
C VAL A 390 -3.54 22.74 14.65
N GLU A 391 -2.52 23.35 14.06
CA GLU A 391 -1.18 23.46 14.62
C GLU A 391 -1.15 24.15 16.00
N GLY A 392 -2.11 25.05 16.26
CA GLY A 392 -2.24 25.77 17.53
C GLY A 392 -2.79 24.95 18.70
N LEU A 393 -3.36 23.77 18.45
CA LEU A 393 -3.90 22.90 19.49
C LEU A 393 -2.80 22.02 20.13
N SER A 394 -3.00 21.63 21.37
CA SER A 394 -2.15 20.62 22.01
C SER A 394 -2.41 19.22 21.43
N VAL A 395 -1.48 18.28 21.65
CA VAL A 395 -1.63 16.89 21.23
C VAL A 395 -2.94 16.27 21.75
N ALA A 396 -3.33 16.52 22.99
CA ALA A 396 -4.56 15.99 23.55
C ALA A 396 -5.82 16.60 22.92
N GLU A 397 -5.81 17.89 22.60
CA GLU A 397 -6.90 18.55 21.88
C GLU A 397 -7.02 18.03 20.46
N ARG A 398 -5.92 17.76 19.77
CA ARG A 398 -5.94 17.12 18.44
C ARG A 398 -6.52 15.72 18.49
N HIS A 399 -6.20 14.92 19.51
CA HIS A 399 -6.85 13.62 19.74
C HIS A 399 -8.36 13.78 19.95
N TYR A 400 -8.77 14.78 20.72
CA TYR A 400 -10.19 15.09 20.91
C TYR A 400 -10.87 15.47 19.59
N GLU A 401 -10.27 16.33 18.77
CA GLU A 401 -10.84 16.77 17.49
C GLU A 401 -11.01 15.60 16.51
N VAL A 402 -10.00 14.71 16.34
CA VAL A 402 -10.13 13.55 15.43
C VAL A 402 -11.19 12.57 15.93
N ILE A 403 -11.32 12.33 17.26
CA ILE A 403 -12.35 11.47 17.83
C ILE A 403 -13.73 12.10 17.62
N LYS A 404 -13.86 13.40 17.81
CA LYS A 404 -15.09 14.16 17.57
C LYS A 404 -15.51 14.15 16.11
N ALA A 405 -14.54 14.21 15.18
CA ALA A 405 -14.78 14.10 13.73
C ALA A 405 -15.28 12.71 13.32
N GLY A 406 -15.12 11.67 14.13
CA GLY A 406 -15.63 10.32 13.84
C GLY A 406 -14.57 9.24 13.62
N VAL A 407 -13.28 9.54 13.88
CA VAL A 407 -12.16 8.58 13.79
C VAL A 407 -12.20 7.58 14.95
N ASP A 408 -11.88 6.31 14.66
CA ASP A 408 -11.89 5.21 15.63
C ASP A 408 -10.49 4.82 16.09
N GLN A 409 -9.45 5.05 15.29
CA GLN A 409 -8.10 4.57 15.54
C GLN A 409 -7.04 5.61 15.16
N LEU A 410 -5.90 5.61 15.86
CA LEU A 410 -4.90 6.67 15.85
C LEU A 410 -3.55 6.13 15.42
N GLY A 411 -3.21 6.32 14.13
CA GLY A 411 -1.98 5.82 13.51
C GLY A 411 -0.71 6.45 14.09
N GLY A 412 0.30 5.60 14.36
CA GLY A 412 1.60 6.02 14.86
C GLY A 412 1.62 6.46 16.32
N ASN A 413 0.66 6.03 17.14
CA ASN A 413 0.54 6.40 18.55
C ASN A 413 0.67 5.17 19.46
N ASN A 414 1.61 5.23 20.42
CA ASN A 414 1.89 4.16 21.38
C ASN A 414 1.47 4.51 22.82
N ASP A 415 0.96 5.71 23.06
CA ASP A 415 0.62 6.25 24.38
C ASP A 415 -0.88 6.57 24.48
N LYS A 416 -1.60 5.91 25.40
CA LYS A 416 -3.02 6.14 25.63
C LYS A 416 -3.32 7.44 26.39
N GLY A 417 -2.31 8.07 27.01
CA GLY A 417 -2.50 9.27 27.83
C GLY A 417 -3.25 10.40 27.13
N PRO A 418 -2.86 10.81 25.91
CA PRO A 418 -3.61 11.80 25.14
C PRO A 418 -5.06 11.40 24.82
N VAL A 419 -5.30 10.11 24.55
CA VAL A 419 -6.65 9.56 24.27
C VAL A 419 -7.54 9.66 25.53
N LEU A 420 -7.01 9.34 26.71
CA LEU A 420 -7.74 9.48 27.96
C LEU A 420 -8.07 10.94 28.28
N LYS A 421 -7.16 11.88 27.96
CA LYS A 421 -7.44 13.32 28.08
C LYS A 421 -8.55 13.74 27.10
N ALA A 422 -8.53 13.24 25.87
CA ALA A 422 -9.58 13.47 24.89
C ALA A 422 -10.93 12.93 25.37
N TYR A 423 -10.96 11.74 26.01
CA TYR A 423 -12.17 11.22 26.65
C TYR A 423 -12.74 12.19 27.69
N GLN A 424 -11.90 12.75 28.58
CA GLN A 424 -12.36 13.72 29.58
C GLN A 424 -12.91 15.01 28.94
N MET A 425 -12.32 15.45 27.81
CA MET A 425 -12.86 16.59 27.05
C MET A 425 -14.23 16.24 26.46
N TYR A 426 -14.40 15.01 25.96
CA TYR A 426 -15.67 14.54 25.42
C TYR A 426 -16.74 14.43 26.52
N VAL A 427 -16.38 13.96 27.73
CA VAL A 427 -17.25 13.94 28.91
C VAL A 427 -17.70 15.36 29.28
N ARG A 428 -16.76 16.32 29.29
CA ARG A 428 -17.08 17.72 29.61
C ARG A 428 -18.10 18.31 28.63
N ASP A 429 -17.97 18.01 27.35
CA ASP A 429 -18.77 18.68 26.31
C ASP A 429 -20.08 17.95 26.01
N PHE A 430 -20.15 16.61 26.18
CA PHE A 430 -21.30 15.78 25.81
C PHE A 430 -21.86 14.92 26.96
N GLY A 431 -21.20 14.87 28.11
CA GLY A 431 -21.57 14.04 29.24
C GLY A 431 -21.02 12.60 29.18
N GLU A 432 -20.94 11.95 30.35
CA GLU A 432 -20.32 10.61 30.52
C GLU A 432 -20.94 9.54 29.65
N ALA A 433 -22.26 9.48 29.56
CA ALA A 433 -22.95 8.45 28.75
C ALA A 433 -22.66 8.56 27.26
N ALA A 434 -22.60 9.78 26.72
CA ALA A 434 -22.26 10.02 25.31
C ALA A 434 -20.79 9.71 25.03
N ALA A 435 -19.88 10.08 25.93
CA ALA A 435 -18.47 9.75 25.83
C ALA A 435 -18.24 8.23 25.83
N ARG A 436 -18.85 7.52 26.78
CA ARG A 436 -18.78 6.05 26.85
C ARG A 436 -19.30 5.41 25.56
N ALA A 437 -20.47 5.80 25.11
CA ALA A 437 -21.06 5.26 23.88
C ALA A 437 -20.19 5.50 22.64
N ARG A 438 -19.56 6.69 22.53
CA ARG A 438 -18.63 7.00 21.42
C ARG A 438 -17.42 6.10 21.41
N PHE A 439 -16.83 5.86 22.58
CA PHE A 439 -15.64 5.00 22.72
C PHE A 439 -15.99 3.53 22.51
N GLU A 440 -17.11 3.04 23.04
CA GLU A 440 -17.61 1.68 22.78
C GLU A 440 -17.87 1.43 21.30
N ALA A 441 -18.42 2.41 20.57
CA ALA A 441 -18.63 2.30 19.15
C ALA A 441 -17.31 2.09 18.37
N SER A 442 -16.23 2.75 18.78
CA SER A 442 -14.89 2.50 18.23
C SER A 442 -14.38 1.11 18.60
N ALA A 443 -14.52 0.70 19.86
CA ALA A 443 -14.10 -0.63 20.32
C ALA A 443 -14.81 -1.75 19.54
N VAL A 444 -16.12 -1.63 19.32
CA VAL A 444 -16.89 -2.63 18.52
C VAL A 444 -16.32 -2.77 17.12
N ARG A 445 -16.04 -1.65 16.39
CA ARG A 445 -15.48 -1.69 15.04
C ARG A 445 -14.11 -2.34 15.01
N LEU A 446 -13.23 -2.01 15.95
CA LEU A 446 -11.87 -2.55 16.04
C LEU A 446 -11.87 -4.05 16.38
N LEU A 447 -12.66 -4.47 17.35
CA LEU A 447 -12.80 -5.86 17.77
C LEU A 447 -13.41 -6.73 16.66
N LEU A 448 -14.39 -6.18 15.92
CA LEU A 448 -15.06 -6.89 14.84
C LEU A 448 -14.06 -7.37 13.77
N ASN A 449 -13.03 -6.59 13.46
CA ASN A 449 -11.97 -6.97 12.52
C ASN A 449 -11.15 -8.17 13.03
N SER A 450 -10.88 -8.25 14.34
CA SER A 450 -10.17 -9.38 14.95
C SER A 450 -11.03 -10.65 15.02
N PHE A 451 -12.33 -10.52 15.27
CA PHE A 451 -13.26 -11.66 15.26
C PHE A 451 -13.44 -12.23 13.84
N ARG A 452 -13.61 -11.36 12.83
CA ARG A 452 -13.80 -11.76 11.42
C ARG A 452 -12.61 -12.53 10.85
N THR A 453 -11.40 -12.18 11.25
CA THR A 453 -10.18 -12.85 10.80
C THR A 453 -9.78 -14.07 11.65
N GLY A 454 -10.61 -14.45 12.63
CA GLY A 454 -10.40 -15.63 13.47
C GLY A 454 -9.25 -15.52 14.47
N LEU A 455 -8.77 -14.30 14.79
CA LEU A 455 -7.68 -14.09 15.74
C LEU A 455 -8.06 -14.53 17.16
N PHE A 456 -9.33 -14.39 17.56
CA PHE A 456 -9.79 -14.88 18.84
C PHE A 456 -9.80 -16.40 18.94
N GLU A 457 -10.00 -17.09 17.84
CA GLU A 457 -9.94 -18.56 17.78
C GLU A 457 -8.49 -19.03 17.75
N ASN A 458 -7.73 -18.63 16.72
CA ASN A 458 -6.33 -19.03 16.57
C ASN A 458 -5.45 -17.90 16.01
N PRO A 459 -4.75 -17.15 16.86
CA PRO A 459 -3.80 -16.11 16.42
C PRO A 459 -2.39 -16.65 16.16
N TYR A 460 -2.13 -17.92 16.40
CA TYR A 460 -0.79 -18.55 16.33
C TYR A 460 -0.50 -19.10 14.94
N VAL A 461 0.78 -19.11 14.59
CA VAL A 461 1.30 -19.56 13.30
C VAL A 461 2.40 -20.59 13.52
N GLU A 462 2.33 -21.72 12.82
CA GLU A 462 3.40 -22.71 12.80
C GLU A 462 4.61 -22.20 12.00
N PRO A 463 5.82 -22.05 12.59
CA PRO A 463 6.98 -21.50 11.90
C PRO A 463 7.38 -22.27 10.64
N ALA A 464 7.30 -23.60 10.67
CA ALA A 464 7.61 -24.43 9.51
C ALA A 464 6.59 -24.25 8.37
N ALA A 465 5.31 -24.08 8.70
CA ALA A 465 4.26 -23.81 7.72
C ALA A 465 4.42 -22.39 7.12
N SER A 466 4.82 -21.41 7.94
CA SER A 466 5.15 -20.05 7.48
C SER A 466 6.25 -20.10 6.41
N ALA A 467 7.37 -20.77 6.72
CA ALA A 467 8.49 -20.92 5.80
C ALA A 467 8.14 -21.64 4.49
N ALA A 468 7.19 -22.59 4.55
CA ALA A 468 6.73 -23.32 3.38
C ALA A 468 5.72 -22.55 2.52
N THR A 469 5.04 -21.56 3.09
CA THR A 469 3.99 -20.77 2.42
C THR A 469 4.53 -19.51 1.77
N VAL A 470 5.34 -18.75 2.51
CA VAL A 470 5.84 -17.43 2.05
C VAL A 470 6.82 -17.64 0.89
N GLY A 471 6.55 -17.02 -0.26
CA GLY A 471 7.38 -17.11 -1.46
C GLY A 471 7.45 -18.50 -2.06
N LYS A 472 6.45 -19.36 -1.86
CA LYS A 472 6.43 -20.68 -2.49
C LYS A 472 6.44 -20.55 -4.03
N PRO A 473 6.97 -21.55 -4.76
CA PRO A 473 7.24 -21.44 -6.19
C PRO A 473 6.06 -20.96 -7.03
N GLU A 474 4.85 -21.44 -6.77
CA GLU A 474 3.64 -21.05 -7.49
C GLU A 474 3.25 -19.57 -7.24
N PHE A 475 3.53 -19.02 -6.06
CA PHE A 475 3.30 -17.60 -5.75
C PHE A 475 4.32 -16.70 -6.45
N MET A 476 5.60 -17.11 -6.45
CA MET A 476 6.65 -16.44 -7.19
C MET A 476 6.38 -16.43 -8.69
N GLN A 477 5.90 -17.56 -9.23
CA GLN A 477 5.54 -17.67 -10.65
C GLN A 477 4.38 -16.74 -11.03
N ALA A 478 3.32 -16.70 -10.22
CA ALA A 478 2.18 -15.80 -10.46
C ALA A 478 2.60 -14.33 -10.47
N GLY A 479 3.44 -13.92 -9.51
CA GLY A 479 3.98 -12.56 -9.47
C GLY A 479 4.86 -12.26 -10.67
N TYR A 480 5.67 -13.21 -11.12
CA TYR A 480 6.50 -13.06 -12.31
C TYR A 480 5.67 -12.90 -13.60
N GLU A 481 4.60 -13.69 -13.76
CA GLU A 481 3.66 -13.56 -14.88
C GLU A 481 2.96 -12.20 -14.90
N ALA A 482 2.62 -11.66 -13.73
CA ALA A 482 2.09 -10.30 -13.62
C ALA A 482 3.14 -9.24 -14.04
N GLN A 483 4.40 -9.41 -13.66
CA GLN A 483 5.49 -8.52 -14.10
C GLN A 483 5.63 -8.52 -15.63
N LEU A 484 5.61 -9.67 -16.28
CA LEU A 484 5.68 -9.78 -17.74
C LEU A 484 4.52 -9.03 -18.44
N LYS A 485 3.32 -9.09 -17.86
CA LYS A 485 2.12 -8.42 -18.40
C LYS A 485 2.05 -6.92 -18.08
N SER A 486 2.88 -6.42 -17.17
CA SER A 486 2.85 -5.02 -16.71
C SER A 486 3.79 -4.10 -17.48
N VAL A 487 4.75 -4.64 -18.22
CA VAL A 487 5.67 -3.82 -19.03
C VAL A 487 4.96 -3.33 -20.28
N VAL A 488 5.00 -2.01 -20.50
CA VAL A 488 4.33 -1.37 -21.62
C VAL A 488 5.35 -1.03 -22.71
N MET A 489 5.21 -1.58 -23.91
CA MET A 489 5.95 -1.13 -25.08
C MET A 489 5.22 0.05 -25.70
N VAL A 490 5.85 1.25 -25.69
CA VAL A 490 5.24 2.47 -26.22
C VAL A 490 5.79 2.85 -27.59
N LYS A 491 6.98 2.36 -27.98
CA LYS A 491 7.59 2.58 -29.29
C LYS A 491 8.24 1.30 -29.79
N ASN A 492 8.13 1.02 -31.12
CA ASN A 492 8.80 -0.06 -31.82
C ASN A 492 9.03 0.30 -33.28
N HIS A 493 9.82 1.34 -33.51
CA HIS A 493 10.15 1.86 -34.87
C HIS A 493 10.92 0.82 -35.67
N GLY A 494 10.51 0.60 -36.92
CA GLY A 494 11.18 -0.35 -37.81
C GLY A 494 11.16 -1.81 -37.31
N LYS A 495 10.34 -2.14 -36.30
CA LYS A 495 10.34 -3.46 -35.66
C LYS A 495 11.69 -3.79 -35.02
N ALA A 496 12.24 -2.83 -34.24
CA ALA A 496 13.46 -3.00 -33.45
C ALA A 496 13.37 -4.12 -32.45
N LEU A 497 12.15 -4.46 -31.97
CA LEU A 497 11.84 -5.60 -31.11
C LEU A 497 10.89 -6.58 -31.82
N PRO A 498 10.99 -7.88 -31.54
CA PRO A 498 11.90 -8.55 -30.61
C PRO A 498 13.32 -8.74 -31.18
N GLU A 499 14.32 -8.69 -30.30
CA GLU A 499 15.69 -9.03 -30.60
C GLU A 499 15.96 -10.53 -30.35
N ILE A 500 15.49 -11.39 -31.26
CA ILE A 500 15.48 -12.85 -31.07
C ILE A 500 16.91 -13.40 -30.93
N PRO A 501 17.27 -14.08 -29.83
CA PRO A 501 18.57 -14.74 -29.68
C PRO A 501 18.79 -15.79 -30.78
N GLY A 502 20.00 -15.91 -31.31
CA GLY A 502 20.35 -16.95 -32.28
C GLY A 502 19.97 -16.65 -33.75
N GLN A 503 19.38 -15.49 -34.07
CA GLN A 503 19.15 -15.03 -35.48
C GLN A 503 20.28 -14.20 -36.04
N ALA A 504 21.47 -14.23 -35.45
CA ALA A 504 22.66 -13.67 -36.05
C ALA A 504 23.06 -14.53 -37.29
N GLY A 505 23.46 -13.88 -38.37
CA GLY A 505 23.76 -14.55 -39.68
C GLY A 505 24.91 -15.55 -39.70
N ASN A 506 25.51 -15.92 -38.57
CA ASN A 506 26.48 -16.98 -38.35
C ASN A 506 26.19 -17.58 -36.97
N ASP A 507 26.09 -18.86 -36.86
CA ASP A 507 25.92 -19.81 -35.73
C ASP A 507 26.11 -19.34 -34.28
N GLY A 508 26.06 -18.02 -33.97
CA GLY A 508 26.27 -17.39 -32.69
C GLY A 508 25.05 -16.64 -32.16
N LYS A 509 25.04 -16.33 -30.86
CA LYS A 509 24.07 -15.41 -30.25
C LYS A 509 24.27 -14.01 -30.79
N LYS A 510 23.19 -13.20 -30.89
CA LYS A 510 23.30 -11.75 -31.10
C LYS A 510 24.16 -11.13 -30.00
N LYS A 511 24.89 -10.09 -30.35
CA LYS A 511 25.70 -9.31 -29.42
C LYS A 511 24.90 -8.06 -28.95
N VAL A 512 24.85 -7.82 -27.64
CA VAL A 512 24.20 -6.65 -27.05
C VAL A 512 25.24 -5.74 -26.40
N PHE A 513 25.17 -4.45 -26.65
CA PHE A 513 25.88 -3.43 -25.91
C PHE A 513 24.96 -2.88 -24.78
N VAL A 514 25.40 -3.01 -23.53
CA VAL A 514 24.74 -2.41 -22.38
C VAL A 514 25.71 -1.41 -21.75
N PRO A 515 25.44 -0.10 -21.87
CA PRO A 515 26.33 0.91 -21.28
C PRO A 515 26.28 0.95 -19.77
N GLU A 516 27.39 1.29 -19.14
CA GLU A 516 27.40 1.71 -17.74
C GLU A 516 26.54 2.96 -17.55
N ARG A 517 25.79 3.01 -16.47
CA ARG A 517 24.93 4.13 -16.08
C ARG A 517 25.53 4.83 -14.85
N TYR A 518 25.42 6.15 -14.82
CA TYR A 518 25.72 6.90 -13.61
C TYR A 518 24.50 6.88 -12.68
N PHE A 519 24.67 6.27 -11.50
CA PHE A 519 23.68 6.30 -10.43
C PHE A 519 23.96 7.53 -9.55
N PRO A 520 23.13 8.59 -9.62
CA PRO A 520 23.38 9.80 -8.83
C PRO A 520 23.07 9.57 -7.35
N GLN A 521 23.72 10.32 -6.49
CA GLN A 521 23.26 10.41 -5.11
C GLN A 521 21.92 11.18 -5.09
N THR A 522 20.86 10.51 -4.72
CA THR A 522 19.52 11.11 -4.59
C THR A 522 19.06 11.12 -3.14
N PRO A 523 18.22 12.09 -2.75
CA PRO A 523 17.50 11.97 -1.50
C PRO A 523 16.69 10.66 -1.47
N GLY A 524 16.75 9.95 -0.35
CA GLY A 524 15.84 8.82 -0.10
C GLY A 524 14.39 9.27 0.02
N MET A 525 13.50 8.31 0.30
CA MET A 525 12.07 8.59 0.47
C MET A 525 11.87 9.77 1.44
N PHE A 526 11.11 10.76 1.01
CA PHE A 526 10.86 12.02 1.75
C PHE A 526 12.11 12.82 2.16
N GLY A 527 13.27 12.58 1.56
CA GLY A 527 14.49 13.32 1.91
C GLY A 527 15.05 13.03 3.31
N LEU A 528 14.57 11.98 3.98
CA LEU A 528 14.98 11.60 5.34
C LEU A 528 16.44 11.15 5.43
N SER A 529 17.01 10.72 4.32
CA SER A 529 18.43 10.34 4.22
C SER A 529 18.92 10.66 2.81
N MET A 530 20.23 10.81 2.65
CA MET A 530 20.85 10.78 1.33
C MET A 530 21.17 9.34 0.96
N GLY A 531 20.90 8.96 -0.28
CA GLY A 531 21.29 7.68 -0.84
C GLY A 531 22.81 7.49 -0.92
N ALA A 532 23.25 6.36 -1.43
CA ALA A 532 24.66 6.07 -1.66
C ALA A 532 25.33 7.18 -2.52
N PRO A 533 26.63 7.46 -2.31
CA PRO A 533 27.37 8.37 -3.19
C PRO A 533 27.23 7.98 -4.66
N GLY A 534 27.20 9.00 -5.53
CA GLY A 534 27.08 8.76 -6.98
C GLY A 534 28.22 7.87 -7.51
N HIS A 535 27.87 6.89 -8.36
CA HIS A 535 28.83 5.92 -8.91
C HIS A 535 28.38 5.46 -10.31
N TRP A 536 29.31 4.90 -11.07
CA TRP A 536 29.01 4.22 -12.33
C TRP A 536 28.88 2.73 -12.08
N ASP A 537 27.88 2.09 -12.68
CA ASP A 537 27.68 0.64 -12.64
C ASP A 537 26.78 0.20 -13.79
N TYR A 538 26.71 -1.09 -14.04
CA TYR A 538 25.77 -1.65 -15.00
C TYR A 538 24.36 -1.70 -14.40
N PRO A 539 23.31 -1.30 -15.15
CA PRO A 539 21.92 -1.30 -14.64
C PRO A 539 21.30 -2.70 -14.60
N VAL A 540 22.00 -3.70 -15.11
CA VAL A 540 21.58 -5.11 -15.16
C VAL A 540 22.79 -6.02 -14.96
N ASP A 541 22.59 -7.16 -14.30
CA ASP A 541 23.62 -8.18 -14.10
C ASP A 541 24.05 -8.77 -15.46
N LYS A 542 25.36 -8.71 -15.75
CA LYS A 542 25.96 -9.28 -16.95
C LYS A 542 25.63 -10.77 -17.11
N ALA A 543 25.68 -11.55 -16.04
CA ALA A 543 25.39 -12.99 -16.08
C ALA A 543 23.92 -13.27 -16.48
N LEU A 544 23.00 -12.35 -16.17
CA LEU A 544 21.62 -12.43 -16.65
C LEU A 544 21.53 -12.18 -18.15
N VAL A 545 22.18 -11.13 -18.65
CA VAL A 545 22.19 -10.78 -20.08
C VAL A 545 22.81 -11.90 -20.91
N GLU A 546 23.90 -12.51 -20.43
CA GLU A 546 24.61 -13.60 -21.08
C GLU A 546 23.80 -14.90 -21.24
N LYS A 547 22.66 -15.02 -20.54
CA LYS A 547 21.70 -16.11 -20.81
C LYS A 547 21.03 -15.96 -22.19
N TYR A 548 20.89 -14.74 -22.68
CA TYR A 548 20.17 -14.41 -23.93
C TYR A 548 21.12 -14.02 -25.06
N TYR A 549 22.13 -13.17 -24.79
CA TYR A 549 22.96 -12.52 -25.77
C TYR A 549 24.44 -12.62 -25.39
N ASP A 550 25.33 -12.48 -26.36
CA ASP A 550 26.75 -12.25 -26.08
C ASP A 550 26.95 -10.78 -25.70
N TRP A 551 27.74 -10.52 -24.68
CA TRP A 551 28.04 -9.17 -24.22
C TRP A 551 29.06 -8.50 -25.11
N ALA A 552 28.69 -7.40 -25.78
CA ALA A 552 29.64 -6.57 -26.54
C ALA A 552 30.29 -5.55 -25.58
N VAL A 553 31.62 -5.45 -25.66
CA VAL A 553 32.37 -4.44 -24.86
C VAL A 553 32.28 -3.08 -25.58
N GLU A 554 32.37 -3.08 -26.88
CA GLU A 554 32.32 -1.86 -27.68
C GLU A 554 31.04 -1.80 -28.53
N PRO A 555 30.42 -0.60 -28.66
CA PRO A 555 29.15 -0.44 -29.40
C PRO A 555 29.23 -0.94 -30.87
N GLU A 556 30.39 -0.77 -31.50
CA GLU A 556 30.62 -1.17 -32.90
C GLU A 556 30.49 -2.68 -33.10
N GLU A 557 30.77 -3.49 -32.07
CA GLU A 557 30.67 -4.94 -32.09
C GLU A 557 29.26 -5.47 -31.90
N ALA A 558 28.37 -4.65 -31.36
CA ALA A 558 27.01 -5.07 -31.01
C ALA A 558 26.08 -5.09 -32.21
N ASP A 559 25.08 -5.96 -32.16
CA ASP A 559 23.95 -5.97 -33.11
C ASP A 559 22.91 -4.93 -32.73
N PHE A 560 22.72 -4.70 -31.42
CA PHE A 560 21.82 -3.69 -30.85
C PHE A 560 22.34 -3.23 -29.49
N ALA A 561 21.76 -2.12 -28.96
CA ALA A 561 22.04 -1.64 -27.62
C ALA A 561 20.78 -1.75 -26.72
N LEU A 562 20.98 -2.11 -25.46
CA LEU A 562 19.95 -2.09 -24.40
C LEU A 562 20.35 -1.06 -23.36
N VAL A 563 19.61 0.05 -23.29
CA VAL A 563 19.85 1.17 -22.37
C VAL A 563 18.75 1.16 -21.31
N ILE A 564 19.10 0.94 -20.04
CA ILE A 564 18.15 0.93 -18.92
C ILE A 564 18.38 2.16 -18.07
N ILE A 565 17.36 3.02 -17.96
CA ILE A 565 17.41 4.29 -17.25
C ILE A 565 16.23 4.42 -16.27
N GLU A 566 16.25 5.44 -15.45
CA GLU A 566 15.14 5.79 -14.55
C GLU A 566 14.44 7.08 -15.02
N GLU A 567 13.22 7.28 -14.53
CA GLU A 567 12.50 8.54 -14.70
C GLU A 567 13.32 9.75 -14.21
N PRO A 568 13.02 10.97 -14.65
CA PRO A 568 13.66 12.19 -14.15
C PRO A 568 13.44 12.37 -12.63
N LYS A 569 14.51 12.60 -11.89
CA LYS A 569 14.50 12.78 -10.43
C LYS A 569 14.73 14.25 -10.10
N ALA A 570 13.66 15.02 -9.84
CA ALA A 570 13.71 16.48 -9.67
C ALA A 570 13.51 16.99 -8.23
N GLY A 571 13.42 16.08 -7.25
CA GLY A 571 13.21 16.45 -5.83
C GLY A 571 11.72 16.61 -5.46
N SER A 572 11.47 17.27 -4.31
CA SER A 572 10.15 17.32 -3.64
C SER A 572 9.34 18.61 -3.90
N GLY A 573 9.87 19.53 -4.69
CA GLY A 573 9.21 20.81 -4.96
C GLY A 573 9.39 21.87 -3.86
N TYR A 574 10.25 21.62 -2.87
CA TYR A 574 10.63 22.60 -1.84
C TYR A 574 12.15 22.60 -1.63
N ASP A 575 12.75 23.80 -1.60
CA ASP A 575 14.19 24.01 -1.40
C ASP A 575 14.43 24.99 -0.26
N VAL A 576 14.94 24.48 0.85
CA VAL A 576 15.33 25.29 2.03
C VAL A 576 16.40 26.34 1.66
N ASN A 577 17.25 26.09 0.66
CA ASN A 577 18.27 27.05 0.24
C ASN A 577 17.67 28.21 -0.56
N ASP A 578 16.62 28.00 -1.34
CA ASP A 578 15.85 29.08 -1.95
C ASP A 578 15.26 29.97 -0.85
N ARG A 579 14.68 29.38 0.18
CA ARG A 579 14.13 30.08 1.34
C ARG A 579 15.19 30.92 2.07
N LYS A 580 16.35 30.34 2.34
CA LYS A 580 17.47 31.05 2.98
C LYS A 580 18.01 32.23 2.16
N LYS A 581 17.83 32.21 0.85
CA LYS A 581 18.21 33.30 -0.08
C LYS A 581 17.13 34.36 -0.25
N GLY A 582 16.02 34.29 0.49
CA GLY A 582 14.90 35.23 0.44
C GLY A 582 13.79 34.86 -0.55
N GLY A 583 13.84 33.67 -1.14
CA GLY A 583 12.72 33.08 -1.88
C GLY A 583 11.62 32.53 -0.97
N ASN A 584 10.55 32.02 -1.57
CA ASN A 584 9.46 31.39 -0.83
C ASN A 584 9.69 29.88 -0.54
N GLY A 585 10.80 29.29 -1.00
CA GLY A 585 11.12 27.88 -0.86
C GLY A 585 10.50 26.98 -1.94
N TYR A 586 9.40 27.38 -2.56
CA TYR A 586 8.73 26.57 -3.58
C TYR A 586 9.50 26.61 -4.90
N VAL A 587 9.80 25.43 -5.43
CA VAL A 587 10.52 25.21 -6.70
C VAL A 587 9.74 24.20 -7.55
N PRO A 588 9.93 24.16 -8.90
CA PRO A 588 9.22 23.21 -9.73
C PRO A 588 9.61 21.77 -9.45
N ILE A 589 8.67 20.83 -9.69
CA ILE A 589 8.95 19.41 -9.84
C ILE A 589 8.94 19.13 -11.34
N SER A 590 10.07 18.72 -11.92
CA SER A 590 10.22 18.45 -13.34
C SER A 590 10.01 16.95 -13.63
N LEU A 591 9.33 16.66 -14.74
CA LEU A 591 9.18 15.32 -15.33
C LEU A 591 10.03 15.12 -16.59
N GLN A 592 10.92 16.09 -16.92
CA GLN A 592 11.89 16.01 -18.02
C GLN A 592 13.33 15.93 -17.49
N TYR A 593 14.26 15.41 -18.30
CA TYR A 593 15.67 15.24 -17.89
C TYR A 593 16.47 16.54 -17.91
N ARG A 594 16.27 17.38 -18.94
CA ARG A 594 16.98 18.68 -19.03
C ARG A 594 16.49 19.68 -18.00
N PRO A 595 17.32 20.67 -17.66
CA PRO A 595 16.91 21.73 -16.76
C PRO A 595 15.58 22.35 -17.19
N TYR A 596 14.67 22.50 -16.24
CA TYR A 596 13.35 23.05 -16.46
C TYR A 596 13.18 24.39 -15.76
N LYS A 597 12.74 25.41 -16.52
CA LYS A 597 12.31 26.71 -15.99
C LYS A 597 10.79 26.80 -16.07
N ALA A 598 10.14 27.03 -14.93
CA ALA A 598 8.69 27.01 -14.81
C ALA A 598 8.05 28.30 -15.40
N GLU A 599 8.05 28.41 -16.71
CA GLU A 599 7.49 29.57 -17.42
C GLU A 599 5.96 29.56 -17.51
N TYR A 600 5.35 28.36 -17.39
CA TYR A 600 3.90 28.13 -17.50
C TYR A 600 3.22 27.91 -16.15
N ALA A 601 3.97 27.90 -15.06
CA ALA A 601 3.41 27.76 -13.71
C ALA A 601 2.44 28.92 -13.37
N ARG A 602 1.49 28.66 -12.49
CA ARG A 602 0.53 29.66 -12.03
C ARG A 602 1.24 30.84 -11.34
N LYS A 603 0.75 32.06 -11.58
CA LYS A 603 1.22 33.26 -10.87
C LYS A 603 0.84 33.25 -9.39
N GLU A 604 -0.31 32.66 -9.08
CA GLU A 604 -0.85 32.53 -7.74
C GLU A 604 -1.19 31.08 -7.47
N SER A 605 -0.82 30.58 -6.29
CA SER A 605 -1.23 29.27 -5.81
C SER A 605 -2.74 29.22 -5.55
N ILE A 606 -3.36 28.05 -5.68
CA ILE A 606 -4.80 27.86 -5.43
C ILE A 606 -5.08 27.93 -3.93
N ALA A 607 -4.34 27.17 -3.14
CA ALA A 607 -4.38 27.27 -1.70
C ALA A 607 -3.54 28.48 -1.24
N GLY A 608 -4.13 29.32 -0.41
CA GLY A 608 -3.49 30.55 0.10
C GLY A 608 -2.31 30.27 1.03
N GLY A 609 -1.85 31.31 1.73
CA GLY A 609 -0.75 31.24 2.69
C GLY A 609 -1.05 30.36 3.89
N ASP A 610 -0.03 30.14 4.68
CA ASP A 610 -0.04 29.30 5.87
C ASP A 610 0.37 30.14 7.09
N PRO A 611 -0.21 29.96 8.29
CA PRO A 611 0.22 30.67 9.49
C PRO A 611 1.71 30.53 9.84
N LYS A 612 2.37 29.48 9.37
CA LYS A 612 3.82 29.27 9.54
C LYS A 612 4.69 29.88 8.46
N GLU A 613 4.08 30.41 7.40
CA GLU A 613 4.72 31.09 6.29
C GLU A 613 4.54 32.60 6.42
N ASP A 614 5.56 33.37 6.05
CA ASP A 614 5.51 34.85 6.03
C ASP A 614 5.08 35.40 4.67
N PHE A 615 4.48 34.57 3.81
CA PHE A 615 3.97 34.94 2.48
C PHE A 615 2.66 34.22 2.20
N MET A 616 1.91 34.78 1.23
CA MET A 616 0.56 34.30 0.88
C MET A 616 0.50 33.53 -0.45
N ASN A 617 1.61 33.32 -1.11
CA ASN A 617 1.67 32.72 -2.44
C ASN A 617 2.79 31.68 -2.53
N ARG A 618 2.42 30.44 -2.91
CA ARG A 618 3.31 29.31 -3.11
C ARG A 618 3.81 29.16 -4.55
N SER A 619 3.60 30.17 -5.40
CA SER A 619 4.03 30.13 -6.80
C SER A 619 5.54 29.96 -6.93
N TYR A 620 5.92 29.14 -7.89
CA TYR A 620 7.31 28.93 -8.31
C TYR A 620 7.55 29.41 -9.76
N LEU A 621 6.67 30.24 -10.28
CA LEU A 621 6.77 30.80 -11.64
C LEU A 621 8.15 31.41 -11.89
N GLY A 622 8.78 31.00 -12.99
CA GLY A 622 10.08 31.49 -13.44
C GLY A 622 11.29 30.86 -12.72
N LYS A 623 11.10 30.04 -11.69
CA LYS A 623 12.19 29.32 -11.02
C LYS A 623 12.65 28.12 -11.86
N THR A 624 13.88 27.67 -11.65
CA THR A 624 14.51 26.58 -12.40
C THR A 624 14.86 25.43 -11.46
N VAL A 625 14.72 24.20 -11.98
CA VAL A 625 15.20 22.96 -11.34
C VAL A 625 16.02 22.18 -12.34
N THR A 626 17.02 21.42 -11.82
CA THR A 626 17.81 20.44 -12.57
C THR A 626 17.61 19.08 -11.95
N THR A 627 17.39 18.05 -12.79
CA THR A 627 17.23 16.67 -12.32
C THR A 627 18.56 16.07 -11.90
N TYR A 628 18.53 15.20 -10.90
CA TYR A 628 19.73 14.50 -10.40
C TYR A 628 20.35 13.56 -11.44
N ASN A 629 19.51 13.01 -12.33
CA ASN A 629 19.87 12.00 -13.34
C ASN A 629 19.78 12.51 -14.79
N GLU A 630 20.08 13.78 -15.04
CA GLU A 630 20.16 14.33 -16.41
C GLU A 630 21.07 13.51 -17.33
N LYS A 631 22.13 12.88 -16.80
CA LYS A 631 23.05 11.98 -17.50
C LYS A 631 22.37 10.76 -18.11
N ASP A 632 21.17 10.36 -17.68
CA ASP A 632 20.43 9.27 -18.29
C ASP A 632 20.04 9.60 -19.74
N LEU A 633 19.61 10.83 -20.00
CA LEU A 633 19.36 11.30 -21.36
C LEU A 633 20.66 11.37 -22.19
N ASP A 634 21.74 11.90 -21.61
CA ASP A 634 23.05 11.95 -22.28
C ASP A 634 23.52 10.54 -22.68
N LEU A 635 23.29 9.54 -21.82
CA LEU A 635 23.61 8.14 -22.08
C LEU A 635 22.86 7.60 -23.28
N VAL A 636 21.55 7.84 -23.39
CA VAL A 636 20.74 7.43 -24.55
C VAL A 636 21.23 8.09 -25.84
N MET A 637 21.46 9.41 -25.82
CA MET A 637 21.94 10.17 -26.97
C MET A 637 23.33 9.72 -27.44
N LEU A 638 24.25 9.49 -26.51
CA LEU A 638 25.59 8.99 -26.80
C LEU A 638 25.52 7.59 -27.39
N THR A 639 24.75 6.69 -26.78
CA THR A 639 24.58 5.31 -27.26
C THR A 639 24.01 5.31 -28.70
N LYS A 640 22.96 6.10 -28.98
CA LYS A 640 22.41 6.20 -30.34
C LYS A 640 23.46 6.69 -31.36
N LYS A 641 24.25 7.68 -31.00
CA LYS A 641 25.34 8.19 -31.82
C LYS A 641 26.39 7.11 -32.11
N GLN A 642 26.78 6.32 -31.14
CA GLN A 642 27.77 5.24 -31.28
C GLN A 642 27.23 4.06 -32.08
N MET A 643 25.96 3.68 -31.86
CA MET A 643 25.29 2.58 -32.58
C MET A 643 24.98 2.91 -34.06
N GLY A 644 24.90 4.19 -34.42
CA GLY A 644 24.58 4.62 -35.77
C GLY A 644 23.19 4.16 -36.22
N SER A 645 23.14 3.29 -37.25
CA SER A 645 21.88 2.73 -37.75
C SER A 645 21.39 1.49 -37.02
N LYS A 646 22.16 0.96 -36.09
CA LYS A 646 21.78 -0.23 -35.29
C LYS A 646 20.73 0.14 -34.25
N PRO A 647 19.83 -0.80 -33.90
CA PRO A 647 18.77 -0.52 -32.97
C PRO A 647 19.26 -0.12 -31.57
N VAL A 648 18.56 0.85 -30.97
CA VAL A 648 18.73 1.23 -29.56
C VAL A 648 17.41 1.03 -28.86
N VAL A 649 17.37 0.05 -27.98
CA VAL A 649 16.22 -0.28 -27.12
C VAL A 649 16.40 0.42 -25.79
N VAL A 650 15.43 1.25 -25.38
CA VAL A 650 15.46 1.97 -24.12
C VAL A 650 14.38 1.43 -23.18
N VAL A 651 14.77 1.11 -21.96
CA VAL A 651 13.86 0.75 -20.87
C VAL A 651 13.87 1.86 -19.85
N VAL A 652 12.70 2.48 -19.61
CA VAL A 652 12.51 3.51 -18.60
C VAL A 652 11.82 2.90 -17.40
N ARG A 653 12.49 2.87 -16.25
CA ARG A 653 11.87 2.51 -14.97
C ARG A 653 11.13 3.72 -14.44
N ALA A 654 9.80 3.64 -14.44
CA ALA A 654 8.93 4.76 -14.08
C ALA A 654 8.10 4.46 -12.83
N THR A 655 7.90 5.50 -12.01
CA THR A 655 7.03 5.48 -10.85
C THR A 655 5.84 6.44 -11.01
N ARG A 656 5.83 7.25 -12.07
CA ARG A 656 4.83 8.28 -12.41
C ARG A 656 4.93 8.68 -13.89
N PRO A 657 4.05 9.54 -14.40
CA PRO A 657 4.19 10.08 -15.77
C PRO A 657 5.54 10.74 -16.02
N VAL A 658 6.04 10.63 -17.25
CA VAL A 658 7.38 11.09 -17.66
C VAL A 658 7.28 11.85 -18.97
N VAL A 659 7.97 12.98 -19.12
CA VAL A 659 8.16 13.68 -20.38
C VAL A 659 9.29 13.01 -21.15
N LEU A 660 8.95 12.24 -22.19
CA LEU A 660 9.91 11.48 -23.00
C LEU A 660 10.17 12.08 -24.38
N SER A 661 9.64 13.26 -24.68
CA SER A 661 9.91 13.96 -25.95
C SER A 661 11.40 14.26 -26.20
N GLU A 662 12.19 14.41 -25.12
CA GLU A 662 13.64 14.60 -25.21
C GLU A 662 14.39 13.31 -25.61
N LEU A 663 13.85 12.14 -25.26
CA LEU A 663 14.45 10.83 -25.43
C LEU A 663 13.96 10.14 -26.73
N GLU A 664 12.68 10.34 -27.07
CA GLU A 664 11.99 9.64 -28.16
C GLU A 664 12.78 9.62 -29.48
N PRO A 665 13.42 10.70 -29.95
CA PRO A 665 14.15 10.69 -31.23
C PRO A 665 15.40 9.80 -31.26
N TYR A 666 15.88 9.38 -30.09
CA TYR A 666 17.15 8.62 -29.95
C TYR A 666 16.92 7.13 -29.61
N ALA A 667 15.67 6.69 -29.50
CA ALA A 667 15.30 5.31 -29.23
C ALA A 667 14.52 4.69 -30.36
N ASP A 668 14.91 3.49 -30.83
CA ASP A 668 14.16 2.74 -31.84
C ASP A 668 13.02 1.93 -31.20
N ALA A 669 13.20 1.46 -29.96
CA ALA A 669 12.14 0.91 -29.15
C ALA A 669 12.18 1.48 -27.71
N VAL A 670 11.01 1.66 -27.10
CA VAL A 670 10.88 2.15 -25.73
C VAL A 670 9.91 1.26 -24.95
N LEU A 671 10.39 0.75 -23.82
CA LEU A 671 9.62 -0.02 -22.82
C LEU A 671 9.51 0.80 -21.53
N ILE A 672 8.31 0.87 -20.96
CA ILE A 672 8.07 1.46 -19.63
C ILE A 672 7.87 0.32 -18.63
N ALA A 673 8.66 0.33 -17.57
CA ALA A 673 8.68 -0.72 -16.54
C ALA A 673 8.28 -0.16 -15.17
N PHE A 674 7.24 -0.74 -14.57
CA PHE A 674 6.66 -0.33 -13.30
C PHE A 674 7.03 -1.30 -12.17
N GLY A 675 8.30 -1.27 -11.75
CA GLY A 675 8.80 -2.12 -10.66
C GLY A 675 8.81 -3.60 -11.04
N VAL A 676 9.53 -3.95 -12.11
CA VAL A 676 9.72 -5.33 -12.55
C VAL A 676 11.19 -5.76 -12.43
N GLN A 677 11.42 -7.07 -12.30
CA GLN A 677 12.75 -7.66 -12.32
C GLN A 677 13.38 -7.57 -13.72
N ASN A 678 14.70 -7.45 -13.78
CA ASN A 678 15.43 -7.42 -15.04
C ASN A 678 15.21 -8.67 -15.91
N GLN A 679 14.92 -9.83 -15.30
CA GLN A 679 14.56 -11.05 -16.01
C GLN A 679 13.33 -10.84 -16.90
N ALA A 680 12.29 -10.17 -16.40
CA ALA A 680 11.07 -9.89 -17.18
C ALA A 680 11.37 -8.96 -18.39
N VAL A 681 12.25 -7.97 -18.19
CA VAL A 681 12.71 -7.10 -19.28
C VAL A 681 13.43 -7.94 -20.37
N MET A 682 14.33 -8.84 -19.97
CA MET A 682 15.08 -9.68 -20.91
C MET A 682 14.17 -10.63 -21.68
N ASP A 683 13.15 -11.22 -21.03
CA ASP A 683 12.20 -12.11 -21.71
C ASP A 683 11.38 -11.35 -22.79
N LEU A 684 11.01 -10.10 -22.53
CA LEU A 684 10.31 -9.26 -23.51
C LEU A 684 11.24 -8.82 -24.66
N VAL A 685 12.43 -8.33 -24.34
CA VAL A 685 13.40 -7.88 -25.36
C VAL A 685 13.79 -9.04 -26.28
N SER A 686 13.97 -10.23 -25.75
CA SER A 686 14.32 -11.43 -26.52
C SER A 686 13.17 -12.01 -27.35
N GLY A 687 11.94 -11.56 -27.11
CA GLY A 687 10.76 -12.13 -27.78
C GLY A 687 10.28 -13.46 -27.19
N ALA A 688 10.82 -13.86 -26.05
CA ALA A 688 10.32 -15.04 -25.32
C ALA A 688 8.86 -14.83 -24.88
N VAL A 689 8.48 -13.59 -24.59
CA VAL A 689 7.12 -13.16 -24.24
C VAL A 689 6.73 -11.93 -25.05
N GLU A 690 5.49 -11.88 -25.55
CA GLU A 690 4.96 -10.73 -26.27
C GLU A 690 4.54 -9.64 -25.26
N PRO A 691 4.91 -8.35 -25.47
CA PRO A 691 4.42 -7.24 -24.66
C PRO A 691 2.88 -7.15 -24.69
N SER A 692 2.26 -6.91 -23.54
CA SER A 692 0.81 -6.80 -23.43
C SER A 692 0.33 -5.72 -22.46
N GLY A 693 1.26 -5.01 -21.81
CA GLY A 693 0.95 -3.92 -20.90
C GLY A 693 0.35 -2.71 -21.63
N LEU A 694 -0.44 -1.94 -20.90
CA LEU A 694 -1.08 -0.71 -21.35
C LEU A 694 -0.76 0.42 -20.39
N LEU A 695 -0.64 1.66 -20.86
CA LEU A 695 -0.37 2.81 -20.01
C LEU A 695 -1.54 3.08 -19.07
N PRO A 696 -1.35 3.04 -17.75
CA PRO A 696 -2.39 3.37 -16.76
C PRO A 696 -2.51 4.88 -16.52
N MET A 697 -1.80 5.69 -17.30
CA MET A 697 -1.79 7.16 -17.27
C MET A 697 -1.30 7.71 -18.60
N GLN A 698 -1.57 8.99 -18.87
CA GLN A 698 -1.01 9.74 -19.99
C GLN A 698 0.50 9.97 -19.79
N LEU A 699 1.30 9.83 -20.86
CA LEU A 699 2.67 10.35 -20.87
C LEU A 699 2.67 11.74 -21.53
N PRO A 700 2.97 12.81 -20.76
CA PRO A 700 2.79 14.18 -21.23
C PRO A 700 3.78 14.54 -22.36
N ALA A 701 3.32 15.36 -23.31
CA ALA A 701 4.13 15.82 -24.42
C ALA A 701 5.30 16.70 -23.97
N ASP A 702 5.09 17.53 -22.96
CA ASP A 702 6.06 18.48 -22.43
C ASP A 702 5.64 18.99 -21.02
N MET A 703 6.53 19.72 -20.36
CA MET A 703 6.25 20.34 -19.06
C MET A 703 5.16 21.43 -19.12
N ARG A 704 4.87 21.99 -20.30
CA ARG A 704 3.81 22.97 -20.42
C ARG A 704 2.46 22.36 -20.12
N THR A 705 2.14 21.20 -20.72
CA THR A 705 0.86 20.54 -20.44
C THR A 705 0.75 20.07 -18.97
N VAL A 706 1.88 19.70 -18.35
CA VAL A 706 1.95 19.37 -16.92
C VAL A 706 1.60 20.57 -16.03
N GLU A 707 2.01 21.78 -16.39
CA GLU A 707 1.70 22.99 -15.62
C GLU A 707 0.29 23.55 -15.90
N GLU A 708 -0.24 23.32 -17.11
CA GLU A 708 -1.56 23.80 -17.53
C GLU A 708 -2.70 22.87 -17.09
N GLN A 709 -2.40 21.61 -16.72
CA GLN A 709 -3.38 20.65 -16.23
C GLN A 709 -4.03 21.11 -14.90
N LYS A 710 -5.17 20.52 -14.56
CA LYS A 710 -5.85 20.74 -13.30
C LYS A 710 -5.64 19.52 -12.40
N GLU A 711 -5.13 19.74 -11.21
CA GLU A 711 -4.69 18.69 -10.29
C GLU A 711 -5.74 17.59 -10.03
N ASP A 712 -7.03 17.91 -10.16
CA ASP A 712 -8.15 17.01 -9.87
C ASP A 712 -8.81 16.36 -11.09
N VAL A 713 -8.38 16.71 -12.32
CA VAL A 713 -9.04 16.24 -13.55
C VAL A 713 -8.23 15.12 -14.21
N PRO A 714 -8.80 13.92 -14.36
CA PRO A 714 -8.14 12.85 -15.11
C PRO A 714 -8.07 13.15 -16.62
N HIS A 715 -7.03 12.65 -17.30
CA HIS A 715 -6.87 12.72 -18.76
C HIS A 715 -6.89 14.13 -19.37
N ASP A 716 -6.47 15.15 -18.64
CA ASP A 716 -6.51 16.54 -19.15
C ASP A 716 -5.16 17.06 -19.64
N MET A 717 -4.11 16.24 -19.61
CA MET A 717 -2.84 16.55 -20.26
C MET A 717 -2.89 16.26 -21.75
N ARG A 718 -2.07 16.99 -22.53
CA ARG A 718 -1.78 16.63 -23.91
C ARG A 718 -0.72 15.51 -23.94
N PRO A 719 -1.06 14.30 -24.41
CA PRO A 719 -0.10 13.22 -24.48
C PRO A 719 0.96 13.42 -25.59
N LEU A 720 2.11 12.75 -25.43
CA LEU A 720 3.16 12.71 -26.44
C LEU A 720 2.67 11.99 -27.69
N VAL A 721 2.99 12.56 -28.87
CA VAL A 721 2.83 11.90 -30.18
C VAL A 721 4.24 11.62 -30.71
N ASP A 722 4.54 10.34 -30.98
CA ASP A 722 5.85 9.93 -31.48
C ASP A 722 6.03 10.17 -32.98
N ALA A 723 7.24 9.91 -33.48
CA ALA A 723 7.55 10.07 -34.89
C ALA A 723 6.77 9.15 -35.84
N ASP A 724 6.25 8.03 -35.36
CA ASP A 724 5.39 7.08 -36.07
C ASP A 724 3.91 7.47 -36.04
N GLY A 725 3.55 8.56 -35.33
CA GLY A 725 2.19 9.08 -35.19
C GLY A 725 1.37 8.41 -34.10
N ASN A 726 1.98 7.60 -33.23
CA ASN A 726 1.29 7.00 -32.08
C ASN A 726 1.17 8.02 -30.95
N THR A 727 0.01 8.04 -30.30
CA THR A 727 -0.26 8.90 -29.14
C THR A 727 -0.09 8.08 -27.85
N TRP A 728 0.82 8.51 -26.97
CA TRP A 728 1.14 7.80 -25.72
C TRP A 728 0.15 8.19 -24.61
N ASP A 729 -1.09 7.85 -24.87
CA ASP A 729 -2.23 8.21 -24.02
C ASP A 729 -2.59 7.05 -23.07
N PHE A 730 -3.51 7.27 -22.15
CA PHE A 730 -4.11 6.23 -21.32
C PHE A 730 -4.61 5.05 -22.18
N ALA A 731 -4.42 3.83 -21.69
CA ALA A 731 -4.75 2.57 -22.35
C ALA A 731 -3.99 2.34 -23.69
N TYR A 732 -2.91 3.07 -23.98
CA TYR A 732 -2.04 2.81 -25.11
C TYR A 732 -0.95 1.79 -24.75
N GLY A 733 -0.60 0.95 -25.73
CA GLY A 733 0.51 0.01 -25.69
C GLY A 733 0.62 -0.73 -27.02
N LEU A 734 1.80 -1.27 -27.27
CA LEU A 734 2.14 -2.04 -28.48
C LEU A 734 2.40 -3.51 -28.14
N ASN A 735 2.05 -4.38 -29.07
CA ASN A 735 2.54 -5.75 -29.16
C ASN A 735 3.29 -5.95 -30.50
N TRP A 736 3.66 -7.19 -30.86
CA TRP A 736 4.35 -7.45 -32.09
C TRP A 736 3.52 -7.14 -33.35
N SER A 737 2.23 -7.06 -33.25
CA SER A 737 1.28 -6.75 -34.32
C SER A 737 1.02 -5.24 -34.51
N GLY A 738 1.43 -4.42 -33.52
CA GLY A 738 1.17 -2.98 -33.46
C GLY A 738 0.36 -2.56 -32.25
N VAL A 739 -0.48 -1.53 -32.37
CA VAL A 739 -1.30 -1.00 -31.26
C VAL A 739 -2.27 -2.05 -30.74
N ILE A 740 -2.23 -2.29 -29.43
CA ILE A 740 -3.12 -3.23 -28.76
C ILE A 740 -4.55 -2.69 -28.78
N ASN A 741 -5.46 -3.46 -29.38
CA ASN A 741 -6.89 -3.21 -29.41
C ASN A 741 -7.61 -4.51 -29.05
N ASP A 742 -8.01 -4.64 -27.81
CA ASP A 742 -8.64 -5.83 -27.26
C ASP A 742 -9.80 -5.46 -26.29
N ALA A 743 -10.36 -6.45 -25.60
CA ALA A 743 -11.47 -6.25 -24.67
C ALA A 743 -11.13 -5.26 -23.52
N ARG A 744 -9.86 -5.19 -23.10
CA ARG A 744 -9.37 -4.30 -22.05
C ARG A 744 -9.44 -2.84 -22.51
N THR A 745 -8.88 -2.57 -23.70
CA THR A 745 -8.92 -1.22 -24.29
C THR A 745 -10.33 -0.80 -24.63
N ALA A 746 -11.18 -1.72 -25.12
CA ALA A 746 -12.59 -1.44 -25.42
C ALA A 746 -13.40 -1.09 -24.16
N LYS A 747 -13.02 -1.62 -22.99
CA LYS A 747 -13.68 -1.35 -21.71
C LYS A 747 -13.36 0.04 -21.16
N TYR A 748 -12.10 0.45 -21.20
CA TYR A 748 -11.61 1.63 -20.48
C TYR A 748 -11.28 2.82 -21.39
N ARG A 749 -10.99 2.63 -22.67
CA ARG A 749 -10.77 3.72 -23.62
C ARG A 749 -12.13 4.26 -24.07
N LYS A 750 -12.49 5.45 -23.65
CA LYS A 750 -13.76 6.14 -23.99
C LYS A 750 -13.57 7.13 -25.14
#